data_51faea6b758045ca61a6672598bf9177
#
_entry.id   51faea6b758045ca61a6672598bf9177
#
_cell.length_a   1.000
_cell.length_b   1.000
_cell.length_c   1.000
_cell.angle_alpha   90.00
_cell.angle_beta   90.00
_cell.angle_gamma   90.00
#
_symmetry.space_group_name_H-M   'P 1'
#
loop_
_entity.id
_entity.type
_entity.pdbx_description
1 polymer ?
#
loop_
_entity_poly.entity_id
_entity_poly.type
_entity_poly.pdbx_seq_one_letter_code
_entity_poly.pdbx_strand_id
1 'polypeptide(L)'
;MDKKTYYITTPIYYPSAKLHIGHSYTTVACDALARYKRMQGFDVMFLTGTDEHGQKIADKAAEAGVTPKEYVDNIVEGPGGVKDLWKLMDISLDRFIRTTDDYHMESCQKIFQRLYEQGDIYKSVYEGHYCKPCESFWTDSQLVDGKCPDCGREVSHAQEEAYFFKTSKYADRLLKLYEDVPNFIQPESRKNEMISFIKQGLQDTCVSRTSVKWGIPVPFDPAHTMYVWVDALSNYITALGYENGRYDDYAKYWPADIHMVGKEILRFHTILWPAMLMALDLPLPKRVFGHGWLLLEGGKMSKSKGNVVDPVVLCDRYTTDAIRYFLLREIPFGNDGVFSNEALISRINSDLANDLGNLLSRTVAMVEKYFGGTLPAERTEGEFDAELKDVVKNMPAQVTKAMDGLLLPQALAEIFKGIQRANKYIDETAPWVLAKDEANRPRLAGVLYHLCETLRFAATLLQPFMPSTAPKIAAQLGLADMTLSYDSLEYGKVDTYTVCKGEALFPRIDVQKELEELAKAQAAAQPKAEPKAEAAPEGEPLEHLPEITIDDFAKCELRAAKVLSCEAIAESKKLLKLTLFDGERERTILSGIAKWYSPEDLTGKTVAIVANLAPRPMMKGKYVSEGMVMAADMPDGGASVIFFPLSLIHI
;
A
#
# COMPACT_ATOMS: atom_id res chain seq x y z
N MET A 1 -0.67 27.02 27.18
CA MET A 1 0.50 26.35 26.56
C MET A 1 0.18 26.09 25.10
N ASP A 2 1.08 26.48 24.20
CA ASP A 2 0.89 26.18 22.79
C ASP A 2 0.86 24.67 22.60
N LYS A 3 -0.10 24.18 21.80
CA LYS A 3 -0.20 22.75 21.48
C LYS A 3 1.05 22.32 20.71
N LYS A 4 1.53 21.11 20.97
CA LYS A 4 2.57 20.50 20.13
C LYS A 4 2.03 20.34 18.70
N THR A 5 2.82 20.73 17.73
CA THR A 5 2.48 20.56 16.31
C THR A 5 2.82 19.16 15.83
N TYR A 6 2.10 18.69 14.81
CA TYR A 6 2.40 17.45 14.09
C TYR A 6 2.09 17.63 12.61
N TYR A 7 3.10 17.50 11.76
CA TYR A 7 2.94 17.63 10.32
C TYR A 7 3.14 16.29 9.63
N ILE A 8 2.06 15.80 9.01
CA ILE A 8 2.05 14.54 8.25
C ILE A 8 1.64 14.77 6.81
N THR A 9 2.30 14.08 5.88
CA THR A 9 2.01 14.20 4.46
C THR A 9 1.85 12.83 3.80
N THR A 10 0.95 12.73 2.82
CA THR A 10 0.99 11.70 1.79
C THR A 10 1.99 12.10 0.70
N PRO A 11 2.32 11.23 -0.28
CA PRO A 11 2.80 11.72 -1.56
C PRO A 11 1.68 12.50 -2.25
N ILE A 12 2.01 13.43 -3.11
CA ILE A 12 1.03 14.00 -4.03
C ILE A 12 0.81 13.02 -5.19
N TYR A 13 -0.45 12.79 -5.54
CA TYR A 13 -0.84 11.72 -6.47
C TYR A 13 -0.85 12.19 -7.90
N TYR A 14 -0.32 11.35 -8.80
CA TYR A 14 -0.24 11.65 -10.22
C TYR A 14 -1.60 11.39 -10.91
N PRO A 15 -2.37 12.44 -11.30
CA PRO A 15 -3.75 12.30 -11.78
C PRO A 15 -3.82 11.92 -13.27
N SER A 16 -3.05 10.92 -13.68
CA SER A 16 -3.11 10.40 -15.05
C SER A 16 -4.34 9.55 -15.36
N ALA A 17 -5.12 9.22 -14.36
CA ALA A 17 -6.48 8.64 -14.39
C ALA A 17 -7.04 8.58 -12.96
N LYS A 18 -8.32 8.15 -12.77
CA LYS A 18 -8.94 7.97 -11.46
C LYS A 18 -8.04 7.18 -10.49
N LEU A 19 -8.03 7.58 -9.23
CA LEU A 19 -7.28 6.89 -8.19
C LEU A 19 -7.92 5.52 -7.89
N HIS A 20 -7.13 4.60 -7.35
CA HIS A 20 -7.55 3.24 -6.99
C HIS A 20 -7.26 2.95 -5.52
N ILE A 21 -7.68 1.79 -5.04
CA ILE A 21 -7.57 1.38 -3.63
C ILE A 21 -6.15 1.50 -3.05
N GLY A 22 -5.10 1.35 -3.86
CA GLY A 22 -3.71 1.54 -3.42
C GLY A 22 -3.40 2.98 -2.99
N HIS A 23 -3.98 3.99 -3.66
CA HIS A 23 -3.87 5.39 -3.23
C HIS A 23 -4.67 5.64 -1.95
N SER A 24 -5.87 5.03 -1.85
CA SER A 24 -6.69 5.09 -0.64
C SER A 24 -5.96 4.49 0.57
N TYR A 25 -5.20 3.41 0.38
CA TYR A 25 -4.41 2.79 1.45
C TYR A 25 -3.44 3.78 2.12
N THR A 26 -2.64 4.49 1.34
CA THR A 26 -1.70 5.50 1.85
C THR A 26 -2.43 6.63 2.57
N THR A 27 -3.48 7.17 1.95
CA THR A 27 -4.20 8.34 2.47
C THR A 27 -4.95 8.00 3.75
N VAL A 28 -5.60 6.83 3.82
CA VAL A 28 -6.30 6.34 5.02
C VAL A 28 -5.32 6.08 6.17
N ALA A 29 -4.11 5.58 5.89
CA ALA A 29 -3.08 5.41 6.92
C ALA A 29 -2.62 6.75 7.51
N CYS A 30 -2.39 7.76 6.66
CA CYS A 30 -2.07 9.12 7.10
C CYS A 30 -3.23 9.75 7.88
N ASP A 31 -4.46 9.58 7.42
CA ASP A 31 -5.66 10.10 8.10
C ASP A 31 -5.83 9.48 9.49
N ALA A 32 -5.64 8.16 9.61
CA ALA A 32 -5.72 7.48 10.91
C ALA A 32 -4.66 8.02 11.89
N LEU A 33 -3.43 8.27 11.43
CA LEU A 33 -2.38 8.87 12.24
C LEU A 33 -2.70 10.33 12.60
N ALA A 34 -3.20 11.13 11.65
CA ALA A 34 -3.59 12.51 11.88
C ALA A 34 -4.72 12.61 12.91
N ARG A 35 -5.79 11.82 12.76
CA ARG A 35 -6.90 11.75 13.72
C ARG A 35 -6.43 11.30 15.10
N TYR A 36 -5.54 10.31 15.16
CA TYR A 36 -4.97 9.83 16.41
C TYR A 36 -4.17 10.92 17.13
N LYS A 37 -3.33 11.67 16.40
CA LYS A 37 -2.57 12.80 16.98
C LYS A 37 -3.48 13.94 17.43
N ARG A 38 -4.54 14.26 16.69
CA ARG A 38 -5.57 15.22 17.13
C ARG A 38 -6.26 14.76 18.42
N MET A 39 -6.60 13.47 18.52
CA MET A 39 -7.18 12.88 19.73
C MET A 39 -6.25 13.00 20.94
N GLN A 40 -4.91 12.96 20.72
CA GLN A 40 -3.89 13.20 21.74
C GLN A 40 -3.67 14.71 22.03
N GLY A 41 -4.42 15.62 21.41
CA GLY A 41 -4.34 17.06 21.65
C GLY A 41 -3.28 17.81 20.81
N PHE A 42 -2.64 17.16 19.83
CA PHE A 42 -1.72 17.86 18.92
C PHE A 42 -2.47 18.79 17.98
N ASP A 43 -1.79 19.88 17.58
CA ASP A 43 -2.18 20.73 16.45
C ASP A 43 -1.60 20.11 15.18
N VAL A 44 -2.46 19.47 14.38
CA VAL A 44 -2.05 18.64 13.24
C VAL A 44 -2.24 19.39 11.93
N MET A 45 -1.23 19.36 11.09
CA MET A 45 -1.31 19.69 9.66
C MET A 45 -1.22 18.38 8.87
N PHE A 46 -2.30 18.01 8.17
CA PHE A 46 -2.33 16.88 7.25
C PHE A 46 -2.42 17.38 5.81
N LEU A 47 -1.34 17.20 5.06
CA LEU A 47 -1.20 17.60 3.66
C LEU A 47 -1.34 16.39 2.74
N THR A 48 -2.14 16.56 1.70
CA THR A 48 -2.17 15.71 0.49
C THR A 48 -2.33 16.58 -0.74
N GLY A 49 -2.29 16.01 -1.94
CA GLY A 49 -2.43 16.78 -3.16
C GLY A 49 -2.24 15.97 -4.43
N THR A 50 -2.06 16.70 -5.53
CA THR A 50 -1.86 16.11 -6.86
C THR A 50 -0.62 16.69 -7.55
N ASP A 51 0.16 15.78 -8.16
CA ASP A 51 1.28 16.09 -9.05
C ASP A 51 0.76 16.11 -10.49
N GLU A 52 0.63 17.30 -11.06
CA GLU A 52 -0.18 17.55 -12.27
C GLU A 52 0.65 17.85 -13.51
N HIS A 53 1.97 17.91 -13.40
CA HIS A 53 2.86 18.20 -14.51
C HIS A 53 3.46 16.93 -15.13
N GLY A 54 4.15 17.07 -16.27
CA GLY A 54 4.89 16.01 -16.94
C GLY A 54 4.28 15.51 -18.25
N GLN A 55 5.09 14.75 -18.99
CA GLN A 55 4.76 14.30 -20.35
C GLN A 55 3.54 13.39 -20.40
N LYS A 56 3.38 12.53 -19.41
CA LYS A 56 2.27 11.56 -19.35
C LYS A 56 0.91 12.24 -19.22
N ILE A 57 0.83 13.37 -18.48
CA ILE A 57 -0.40 14.17 -18.39
C ILE A 57 -0.68 14.83 -19.74
N ALA A 58 0.34 15.43 -20.36
CA ALA A 58 0.19 16.05 -21.69
C ALA A 58 -0.31 15.04 -22.74
N ASP A 59 0.25 13.83 -22.75
CA ASP A 59 -0.19 12.76 -23.65
C ASP A 59 -1.64 12.38 -23.42
N LYS A 60 -2.05 12.21 -22.15
CA LYS A 60 -3.43 11.85 -21.79
C LYS A 60 -4.43 12.96 -22.11
N ALA A 61 -4.05 14.20 -21.93
CA ALA A 61 -4.86 15.33 -22.33
C ALA A 61 -5.06 15.38 -23.87
N ALA A 62 -3.98 15.15 -24.63
CA ALA A 62 -4.02 15.07 -26.10
C ALA A 62 -4.92 13.90 -26.57
N GLU A 63 -4.80 12.71 -25.94
CA GLU A 63 -5.69 11.57 -26.21
C GLU A 63 -7.18 11.92 -25.94
N ALA A 64 -7.44 12.73 -24.92
CA ALA A 64 -8.79 13.18 -24.57
C ALA A 64 -9.28 14.40 -25.38
N GLY A 65 -8.42 15.03 -26.20
CA GLY A 65 -8.75 16.20 -27.01
C GLY A 65 -8.96 17.48 -26.18
N VAL A 66 -8.34 17.60 -25.00
CA VAL A 66 -8.43 18.75 -24.11
C VAL A 66 -7.03 19.29 -23.77
N THR A 67 -6.95 20.46 -23.14
CA THR A 67 -5.69 20.96 -22.60
C THR A 67 -5.25 20.17 -21.37
N PRO A 68 -3.94 20.09 -21.05
CA PRO A 68 -3.46 19.44 -19.85
C PRO A 68 -4.10 19.98 -18.57
N LYS A 69 -4.34 21.28 -18.47
CA LYS A 69 -5.01 21.90 -17.32
C LYS A 69 -6.46 21.43 -17.17
N GLU A 70 -7.23 21.45 -18.26
CA GLU A 70 -8.61 20.94 -18.25
C GLU A 70 -8.66 19.44 -17.90
N TYR A 71 -7.69 18.67 -18.39
CA TYR A 71 -7.59 17.25 -18.09
C TYR A 71 -7.44 17.01 -16.58
N VAL A 72 -6.44 17.67 -15.94
CA VAL A 72 -6.21 17.49 -14.50
C VAL A 72 -7.33 18.09 -13.65
N ASP A 73 -7.95 19.21 -14.07
CA ASP A 73 -9.12 19.78 -13.40
C ASP A 73 -10.29 18.78 -13.35
N ASN A 74 -10.55 18.11 -14.47
CA ASN A 74 -11.59 17.09 -14.55
C ASN A 74 -11.30 15.88 -13.65
N ILE A 75 -10.05 15.44 -13.53
CA ILE A 75 -9.67 14.31 -12.68
C ILE A 75 -9.68 14.70 -11.20
N VAL A 76 -9.28 15.93 -10.85
CA VAL A 76 -9.14 16.36 -9.44
C VAL A 76 -10.44 16.89 -8.89
N GLU A 77 -11.11 17.80 -9.61
CA GLU A 77 -12.29 18.54 -9.16
C GLU A 77 -13.60 18.02 -9.76
N GLY A 78 -13.53 17.25 -10.86
CA GLY A 78 -14.72 16.74 -11.54
C GLY A 78 -15.47 15.70 -10.70
N PRO A 79 -16.72 15.39 -11.07
CA PRO A 79 -17.55 14.40 -10.37
C PRO A 79 -16.87 13.03 -10.25
N GLY A 80 -16.77 12.50 -9.03
CA GLY A 80 -16.05 11.26 -8.73
C GLY A 80 -14.55 11.38 -8.89
N GLY A 81 -14.01 12.59 -8.84
CA GLY A 81 -12.58 12.90 -8.89
C GLY A 81 -11.86 12.67 -7.57
N VAL A 82 -10.62 13.17 -7.49
CA VAL A 82 -9.76 12.95 -6.33
C VAL A 82 -10.36 13.51 -5.05
N LYS A 83 -10.89 14.73 -5.09
CA LYS A 83 -11.48 15.37 -3.91
C LYS A 83 -12.78 14.69 -3.44
N ASP A 84 -13.60 14.21 -4.37
CA ASP A 84 -14.79 13.44 -4.05
C ASP A 84 -14.42 12.10 -3.40
N LEU A 85 -13.37 11.43 -3.90
CA LEU A 85 -12.86 10.21 -3.30
C LEU A 85 -12.39 10.44 -1.85
N TRP A 86 -11.66 11.53 -1.57
CA TRP A 86 -11.20 11.82 -0.21
C TRP A 86 -12.36 12.16 0.72
N LYS A 87 -13.39 12.82 0.21
CA LYS A 87 -14.62 13.06 0.96
C LYS A 87 -15.36 11.75 1.25
N LEU A 88 -15.50 10.86 0.26
CA LEU A 88 -16.12 9.53 0.44
C LEU A 88 -15.36 8.69 1.47
N MET A 89 -14.01 8.73 1.43
CA MET A 89 -13.15 8.00 2.37
C MET A 89 -13.07 8.65 3.75
N ASP A 90 -13.79 9.75 3.99
CA ASP A 90 -13.80 10.52 5.24
C ASP A 90 -12.37 10.94 5.66
N ILE A 91 -11.61 11.50 4.70
CA ILE A 91 -10.24 11.97 4.93
C ILE A 91 -10.27 13.37 5.55
N SER A 92 -9.66 13.52 6.73
CA SER A 92 -9.63 14.76 7.51
C SER A 92 -8.40 15.63 7.18
N LEU A 93 -8.13 15.82 5.87
CA LEU A 93 -7.00 16.66 5.42
C LEU A 93 -7.22 18.13 5.83
N ASP A 94 -6.12 18.81 6.16
CA ASP A 94 -6.14 20.26 6.46
C ASP A 94 -5.80 21.07 5.21
N ARG A 95 -5.00 20.48 4.31
CA ARG A 95 -4.58 21.15 3.07
C ARG A 95 -4.46 20.18 1.91
N PHE A 96 -4.96 20.64 0.75
CA PHE A 96 -4.82 19.98 -0.53
C PHE A 96 -4.04 20.91 -1.47
N ILE A 97 -2.87 20.46 -1.95
CA ILE A 97 -2.04 21.20 -2.89
C ILE A 97 -2.17 20.60 -4.29
N ARG A 98 -2.16 21.48 -5.29
CA ARG A 98 -2.03 21.13 -6.70
C ARG A 98 -0.72 21.73 -7.22
N THR A 99 0.10 20.97 -7.93
CA THR A 99 1.35 21.53 -8.46
C THR A 99 1.10 22.61 -9.54
N THR A 100 -0.14 22.69 -10.07
CA THR A 100 -0.60 23.78 -10.94
C THR A 100 -1.09 25.03 -10.20
N ASP A 101 -1.05 25.07 -8.88
CA ASP A 101 -1.36 26.28 -8.10
C ASP A 101 -0.27 27.34 -8.32
N ASP A 102 -0.67 28.58 -8.64
CA ASP A 102 0.26 29.68 -8.96
C ASP A 102 1.29 29.91 -7.86
N TYR A 103 0.87 29.91 -6.58
CA TYR A 103 1.78 30.12 -5.44
C TYR A 103 2.85 29.02 -5.32
N HIS A 104 2.50 27.79 -5.70
CA HIS A 104 3.43 26.67 -5.73
C HIS A 104 4.45 26.84 -6.85
N MET A 105 3.98 27.15 -8.06
CA MET A 105 4.86 27.35 -9.22
C MET A 105 5.84 28.50 -8.97
N GLU A 106 5.36 29.61 -8.41
CA GLU A 106 6.21 30.76 -8.03
C GLU A 106 7.31 30.35 -7.03
N SER A 107 6.94 29.61 -5.99
CA SER A 107 7.92 29.11 -5.00
C SER A 107 8.95 28.17 -5.62
N CYS A 108 8.53 27.26 -6.48
CA CYS A 108 9.44 26.34 -7.18
C CYS A 108 10.45 27.11 -8.06
N GLN A 109 10.01 28.18 -8.74
CA GLN A 109 10.90 29.02 -9.52
C GLN A 109 11.95 29.71 -8.65
N LYS A 110 11.57 30.25 -7.48
CA LYS A 110 12.51 30.86 -6.52
C LYS A 110 13.49 29.86 -5.95
N ILE A 111 13.02 28.65 -5.62
CA ILE A 111 13.86 27.52 -5.14
C ILE A 111 14.89 27.16 -6.22
N PHE A 112 14.46 26.95 -7.45
CA PHE A 112 15.34 26.55 -8.54
C PHE A 112 16.38 27.62 -8.85
N GLN A 113 15.97 28.89 -8.89
CA GLN A 113 16.88 30.03 -9.12
C GLN A 113 17.93 30.12 -8.02
N ARG A 114 17.54 30.01 -6.74
CA ARG A 114 18.47 30.03 -5.59
C ARG A 114 19.50 28.91 -5.68
N LEU A 115 19.06 27.68 -6.00
CA LEU A 115 19.97 26.54 -6.17
C LEU A 115 20.94 26.74 -7.34
N TYR A 116 20.52 27.42 -8.41
CA TYR A 116 21.38 27.77 -9.53
C TYR A 116 22.39 28.86 -9.17
N GLU A 117 21.95 29.96 -8.56
CA GLU A 117 22.80 31.09 -8.15
C GLU A 117 23.90 30.68 -7.17
N GLN A 118 23.62 29.75 -6.27
CA GLN A 118 24.62 29.21 -5.33
C GLN A 118 25.50 28.09 -5.92
N GLY A 119 25.23 27.70 -7.16
CA GLY A 119 26.04 26.73 -7.92
C GLY A 119 25.77 25.26 -7.59
N ASP A 120 24.67 24.93 -6.91
CA ASP A 120 24.20 23.55 -6.71
C ASP A 120 23.44 23.01 -7.94
N ILE A 121 22.96 23.88 -8.80
CA ILE A 121 22.48 23.53 -10.15
C ILE A 121 23.43 24.12 -11.19
N TYR A 122 23.73 23.34 -12.24
CA TYR A 122 24.59 23.73 -13.36
C TYR A 122 24.04 23.18 -14.68
N LYS A 123 24.41 23.81 -15.79
CA LYS A 123 23.99 23.41 -17.14
C LYS A 123 24.97 22.43 -17.76
N SER A 124 24.49 21.36 -18.35
CA SER A 124 25.28 20.35 -19.04
C SER A 124 24.45 19.64 -20.12
N VAL A 125 25.03 18.65 -20.77
CA VAL A 125 24.32 17.80 -21.72
C VAL A 125 23.99 16.48 -21.03
N TYR A 126 22.71 16.12 -21.02
CA TYR A 126 22.28 14.79 -20.62
C TYR A 126 22.40 13.84 -21.81
N GLU A 127 23.01 12.69 -21.56
CA GLU A 127 23.02 11.55 -22.47
C GLU A 127 22.77 10.29 -21.68
N GLY A 128 21.74 9.53 -22.03
CA GLY A 128 21.37 8.30 -21.32
C GLY A 128 19.99 7.79 -21.71
N HIS A 129 19.40 6.97 -20.85
CA HIS A 129 18.13 6.30 -21.08
C HIS A 129 17.02 6.93 -20.25
N TYR A 130 15.90 7.24 -20.89
CA TYR A 130 14.73 7.80 -20.25
C TYR A 130 13.56 6.82 -20.25
N CYS A 131 13.03 6.54 -19.07
CA CYS A 131 11.80 5.78 -18.90
C CYS A 131 10.61 6.74 -18.81
N LYS A 132 9.84 6.87 -19.89
CA LYS A 132 8.65 7.75 -19.95
C LYS A 132 7.58 7.41 -18.89
N PRO A 133 7.26 6.12 -18.61
CA PRO A 133 6.26 5.78 -17.60
C PRO A 133 6.64 6.09 -16.15
N CYS A 134 7.94 6.06 -15.82
CA CYS A 134 8.47 6.38 -14.49
C CYS A 134 9.00 7.81 -14.39
N GLU A 135 9.09 8.50 -15.54
CA GLU A 135 9.72 9.81 -15.67
C GLU A 135 11.12 9.86 -15.05
N SER A 136 11.89 8.78 -15.22
CA SER A 136 13.20 8.55 -14.59
C SER A 136 14.28 8.38 -15.63
N PHE A 137 15.48 8.89 -15.31
CA PHE A 137 16.67 8.75 -16.13
C PHE A 137 17.57 7.63 -15.60
N TRP A 138 18.22 6.92 -16.52
CA TRP A 138 19.07 5.78 -16.23
C TRP A 138 20.34 5.83 -17.07
N THR A 139 21.47 5.46 -16.47
CA THR A 139 22.70 5.15 -17.19
C THR A 139 22.65 3.71 -17.69
N ASP A 140 23.51 3.35 -18.67
CA ASP A 140 23.62 1.98 -19.18
C ASP A 140 23.85 0.96 -18.05
N SER A 141 24.65 1.30 -17.06
CA SER A 141 24.97 0.42 -15.91
C SER A 141 23.81 0.22 -14.93
N GLN A 142 22.81 1.06 -14.98
CA GLN A 142 21.64 0.99 -14.10
C GLN A 142 20.47 0.23 -14.72
N LEU A 143 20.50 -0.01 -16.04
CA LEU A 143 19.45 -0.78 -16.71
C LEU A 143 19.52 -2.26 -16.31
N VAL A 144 18.37 -2.90 -16.21
CA VAL A 144 18.23 -4.34 -16.01
C VAL A 144 17.73 -4.94 -17.34
N ASP A 145 18.54 -5.77 -17.97
CA ASP A 145 18.26 -6.34 -19.32
C ASP A 145 17.89 -5.27 -20.37
N GLY A 146 18.57 -4.12 -20.33
CA GLY A 146 18.29 -3.00 -21.24
C GLY A 146 17.00 -2.23 -20.95
N LYS A 147 16.33 -2.50 -19.82
CA LYS A 147 15.04 -1.92 -19.41
C LYS A 147 15.12 -1.13 -18.14
N CYS A 148 14.08 -0.34 -17.88
CA CYS A 148 13.95 0.43 -16.65
C CYS A 148 13.95 -0.48 -15.41
N PRO A 149 14.84 -0.31 -14.44
CA PRO A 149 14.91 -1.15 -13.24
C PRO A 149 13.67 -1.00 -12.34
N ASP A 150 12.98 0.14 -12.38
CA ASP A 150 11.80 0.38 -11.52
C ASP A 150 10.53 -0.30 -12.05
N CYS A 151 10.32 -0.33 -13.38
CA CYS A 151 9.06 -0.82 -13.94
C CYS A 151 9.20 -1.91 -15.01
N GLY A 152 10.44 -2.29 -15.39
CA GLY A 152 10.73 -3.32 -16.40
C GLY A 152 10.35 -2.98 -17.84
N ARG A 153 9.97 -1.71 -18.14
CA ARG A 153 9.57 -1.27 -19.49
C ARG A 153 10.77 -0.80 -20.28
N GLU A 154 10.59 -0.78 -21.62
CA GLU A 154 11.57 -0.23 -22.55
C GLU A 154 11.88 1.24 -22.20
N VAL A 155 13.14 1.62 -22.39
CA VAL A 155 13.64 2.97 -22.24
C VAL A 155 14.05 3.52 -23.61
N SER A 156 13.96 4.85 -23.78
CA SER A 156 14.43 5.53 -24.99
C SER A 156 15.75 6.23 -24.73
N HIS A 157 16.69 6.16 -25.67
CA HIS A 157 17.89 6.99 -25.58
C HIS A 157 17.50 8.47 -25.71
N ALA A 158 18.04 9.31 -24.84
CA ALA A 158 17.80 10.74 -24.82
C ALA A 158 19.13 11.49 -24.72
N GLN A 159 19.31 12.48 -25.56
CA GLN A 159 20.42 13.42 -25.54
C GLN A 159 19.83 14.84 -25.66
N GLU A 160 19.95 15.61 -24.58
CA GLU A 160 19.47 17.00 -24.60
C GLU A 160 20.28 17.88 -23.62
N GLU A 161 20.33 19.17 -23.90
CA GLU A 161 20.85 20.14 -22.96
C GLU A 161 19.91 20.21 -21.74
N ALA A 162 20.46 20.15 -20.54
CA ALA A 162 19.68 20.13 -19.32
C ALA A 162 20.44 20.77 -18.14
N TYR A 163 19.69 21.12 -17.11
CA TYR A 163 20.24 21.51 -15.81
C TYR A 163 20.37 20.29 -14.91
N PHE A 164 21.45 20.24 -14.12
CA PHE A 164 21.77 19.16 -13.19
C PHE A 164 21.92 19.70 -11.78
N PHE A 165 21.29 19.04 -10.82
CA PHE A 165 21.51 19.28 -9.40
C PHE A 165 22.64 18.38 -8.91
N LYS A 166 23.62 18.95 -8.20
CA LYS A 166 24.80 18.26 -7.65
C LYS A 166 24.45 17.31 -6.51
N THR A 167 23.63 16.30 -6.78
CA THR A 167 23.21 15.29 -5.78
C THR A 167 24.42 14.55 -5.21
N SER A 168 25.43 14.27 -6.03
CA SER A 168 26.66 13.60 -5.62
C SER A 168 27.41 14.33 -4.50
N LYS A 169 27.37 15.67 -4.48
CA LYS A 169 27.96 16.52 -3.43
C LYS A 169 27.42 16.21 -2.02
N TYR A 170 26.20 15.67 -1.94
CA TYR A 170 25.49 15.43 -0.67
C TYR A 170 25.58 13.98 -0.19
N ALA A 171 26.25 13.07 -0.92
CA ALA A 171 26.31 11.64 -0.62
C ALA A 171 26.78 11.35 0.82
N ASP A 172 27.91 11.93 1.25
CA ASP A 172 28.45 11.72 2.60
C ASP A 172 27.53 12.31 3.69
N ARG A 173 26.92 13.47 3.43
CA ARG A 173 25.97 14.09 4.35
C ARG A 173 24.70 13.26 4.52
N LEU A 174 24.22 12.62 3.45
CA LEU A 174 23.08 11.70 3.48
C LEU A 174 23.40 10.43 4.26
N LEU A 175 24.55 9.81 4.01
CA LEU A 175 24.98 8.63 4.78
C LEU A 175 25.12 8.97 6.27
N LYS A 176 25.71 10.12 6.59
CA LYS A 176 25.82 10.60 7.97
C LYS A 176 24.44 10.85 8.59
N LEU A 177 23.49 11.44 7.87
CA LEU A 177 22.12 11.61 8.34
C LEU A 177 21.47 10.27 8.74
N TYR A 178 21.65 9.23 7.92
CA TYR A 178 21.06 7.91 8.20
C TYR A 178 21.74 7.19 9.37
N GLU A 179 22.98 7.52 9.68
CA GLU A 179 23.70 7.05 10.86
C GLU A 179 23.24 7.82 12.11
N ASP A 180 23.25 9.16 12.07
CA ASP A 180 22.93 10.03 13.21
C ASP A 180 21.45 9.97 13.61
N VAL A 181 20.56 9.69 12.63
CA VAL A 181 19.10 9.60 12.83
C VAL A 181 18.60 8.23 12.36
N PRO A 182 18.75 7.17 13.18
CA PRO A 182 18.45 5.79 12.76
C PRO A 182 17.04 5.57 12.22
N ASN A 183 16.07 6.35 12.67
CA ASN A 183 14.65 6.26 12.27
C ASN A 183 14.27 7.24 11.15
N PHE A 184 15.25 7.91 10.51
CA PHE A 184 14.97 8.81 9.41
C PHE A 184 14.26 8.10 8.24
N ILE A 185 14.72 6.90 7.90
CA ILE A 185 14.08 6.03 6.90
C ILE A 185 13.51 4.80 7.58
N GLN A 186 12.24 4.50 7.33
CA GLN A 186 11.56 3.31 7.81
C GLN A 186 10.76 2.63 6.70
N PRO A 187 10.60 1.30 6.74
CA PRO A 187 11.24 0.35 7.65
C PRO A 187 12.75 0.20 7.37
N GLU A 188 13.47 -0.48 8.25
CA GLU A 188 14.93 -0.62 8.20
C GLU A 188 15.44 -1.27 6.89
N SER A 189 14.69 -2.19 6.34
CA SER A 189 15.01 -2.80 5.03
C SER A 189 15.15 -1.75 3.94
N ARG A 190 14.31 -0.71 3.95
CA ARG A 190 14.35 0.40 3.00
C ARG A 190 15.53 1.33 3.23
N LYS A 191 15.90 1.56 4.50
CA LYS A 191 17.11 2.32 4.85
C LYS A 191 18.35 1.64 4.28
N ASN A 192 18.47 0.31 4.46
CA ASN A 192 19.61 -0.46 3.96
C ASN A 192 19.70 -0.44 2.43
N GLU A 193 18.57 -0.47 1.73
CA GLU A 193 18.49 -0.30 0.27
C GLU A 193 19.05 1.07 -0.16
N MET A 194 18.66 2.16 0.49
CA MET A 194 19.14 3.51 0.17
C MET A 194 20.63 3.69 0.48
N ILE A 195 21.10 3.16 1.59
CA ILE A 195 22.55 3.16 1.92
C ILE A 195 23.35 2.41 0.84
N SER A 196 22.86 1.25 0.42
CA SER A 196 23.50 0.48 -0.65
C SER A 196 23.53 1.24 -1.97
N PHE A 197 22.42 1.90 -2.33
CA PHE A 197 22.33 2.72 -3.54
C PHE A 197 23.34 3.88 -3.54
N ILE A 198 23.45 4.64 -2.44
CA ILE A 198 24.38 5.76 -2.34
C ILE A 198 25.84 5.28 -2.41
N LYS A 199 26.17 4.16 -1.76
CA LYS A 199 27.53 3.58 -1.77
C LYS A 199 28.00 3.07 -3.13
N GLN A 200 27.09 2.81 -4.07
CA GLN A 200 27.43 2.47 -5.46
C GLN A 200 27.93 3.68 -6.27
N GLY A 201 27.84 4.88 -5.73
CA GLY A 201 28.23 6.13 -6.38
C GLY A 201 27.02 6.94 -6.83
N LEU A 202 26.68 7.95 -6.03
CA LEU A 202 25.56 8.84 -6.33
C LEU A 202 25.93 9.80 -7.47
N GLN A 203 25.10 9.82 -8.51
CA GLN A 203 25.26 10.70 -9.66
C GLN A 203 24.45 11.99 -9.50
N ASP A 204 24.87 13.06 -10.20
CA ASP A 204 24.11 14.29 -10.27
C ASP A 204 22.78 14.06 -10.99
N THR A 205 21.73 14.70 -10.50
CA THR A 205 20.37 14.49 -10.98
C THR A 205 20.02 15.52 -12.04
N CYS A 206 19.59 15.07 -13.24
CA CYS A 206 19.00 15.94 -14.25
C CYS A 206 17.72 16.56 -13.71
N VAL A 207 17.63 17.90 -13.69
CA VAL A 207 16.52 18.65 -13.06
C VAL A 207 15.77 19.56 -14.02
N SER A 208 16.01 19.46 -15.33
CA SER A 208 15.21 20.13 -16.34
C SER A 208 15.09 19.34 -17.64
N ARG A 209 14.14 19.67 -18.46
CA ARG A 209 13.88 19.10 -19.78
C ARG A 209 13.54 20.17 -20.79
N THR A 210 13.99 20.04 -22.04
CA THR A 210 13.56 20.84 -23.17
C THR A 210 12.43 20.18 -23.96
N SER A 211 12.34 18.87 -23.91
CA SER A 211 11.35 18.04 -24.63
C SER A 211 9.96 18.03 -23.96
N VAL A 212 9.85 18.27 -22.66
CA VAL A 212 8.58 18.35 -21.92
C VAL A 212 8.12 19.79 -21.85
N LYS A 213 6.89 20.08 -22.28
CA LYS A 213 6.33 21.45 -22.30
C LYS A 213 5.32 21.74 -21.20
N TRP A 214 4.66 20.70 -20.67
CA TRP A 214 3.71 20.83 -19.57
C TRP A 214 4.43 20.67 -18.24
N GLY A 215 4.73 21.79 -17.59
CA GLY A 215 5.44 21.89 -16.33
C GLY A 215 5.88 23.32 -16.03
N ILE A 216 6.61 23.52 -14.93
CA ILE A 216 7.06 24.84 -14.48
C ILE A 216 8.28 25.27 -15.29
N PRO A 217 8.23 26.42 -16.00
CA PRO A 217 9.39 26.91 -16.75
C PRO A 217 10.51 27.36 -15.82
N VAL A 218 11.76 27.10 -16.20
CA VAL A 218 12.94 27.63 -15.51
C VAL A 218 12.94 29.18 -15.64
N PRO A 219 12.99 29.95 -14.55
CA PRO A 219 12.70 31.38 -14.59
C PRO A 219 13.70 32.20 -15.42
N PHE A 220 14.96 31.79 -15.47
CA PHE A 220 16.03 32.45 -16.25
C PHE A 220 16.33 31.79 -17.61
N ASP A 221 15.70 30.66 -17.92
CA ASP A 221 15.82 29.94 -19.19
C ASP A 221 14.49 29.21 -19.52
N PRO A 222 13.47 29.94 -19.98
CA PRO A 222 12.14 29.40 -20.22
C PRO A 222 12.04 28.34 -21.34
N ALA A 223 13.14 28.10 -22.10
CA ALA A 223 13.22 26.97 -23.02
C ALA A 223 13.22 25.63 -22.30
N HIS A 224 13.64 25.62 -21.03
CA HIS A 224 13.65 24.46 -20.13
C HIS A 224 12.44 24.45 -19.21
N THR A 225 11.89 23.27 -18.99
CA THR A 225 10.87 22.98 -17.97
C THR A 225 11.52 22.25 -16.82
N MET A 226 11.19 22.60 -15.60
CA MET A 226 11.71 21.91 -14.39
C MET A 226 11.33 20.44 -14.42
N TYR A 227 12.22 19.61 -13.91
CA TYR A 227 11.97 18.20 -13.72
C TYR A 227 10.88 17.98 -12.68
N VAL A 228 9.94 17.10 -12.98
CA VAL A 228 8.74 16.85 -12.18
C VAL A 228 9.02 16.57 -10.70
N TRP A 229 10.15 15.94 -10.38
CA TRP A 229 10.48 15.64 -8.98
C TRP A 229 11.00 16.86 -8.19
N VAL A 230 11.61 17.87 -8.82
CA VAL A 230 11.93 19.14 -8.16
C VAL A 230 10.66 19.89 -7.82
N ASP A 231 9.72 19.92 -8.76
CA ASP A 231 8.38 20.44 -8.61
C ASP A 231 7.62 19.69 -7.49
N ALA A 232 7.41 18.40 -7.66
CA ALA A 232 6.65 17.57 -6.75
C ALA A 232 7.18 17.58 -5.30
N LEU A 233 8.51 17.48 -5.09
CA LEU A 233 9.08 17.45 -3.74
C LEU A 233 8.96 18.79 -3.01
N SER A 234 8.96 19.91 -3.73
CA SER A 234 8.83 21.23 -3.14
C SER A 234 7.45 21.48 -2.50
N ASN A 235 6.42 20.69 -2.88
CA ASN A 235 5.08 20.83 -2.34
C ASN A 235 5.02 20.84 -0.81
N TYR A 236 5.87 20.05 -0.15
CA TYR A 236 5.85 19.87 1.30
C TYR A 236 6.16 21.16 2.09
N ILE A 237 6.87 22.10 1.49
CA ILE A 237 7.16 23.41 2.11
C ILE A 237 6.35 24.53 1.47
N THR A 238 6.09 24.48 0.17
CA THR A 238 5.33 25.52 -0.53
C THR A 238 3.88 25.57 -0.07
N ALA A 239 3.29 24.40 0.25
CA ALA A 239 1.97 24.30 0.86
C ALA A 239 1.88 24.97 2.25
N LEU A 240 2.99 25.18 2.92
CA LEU A 240 3.06 25.90 4.20
C LEU A 240 3.36 27.39 4.05
N GLY A 241 3.62 27.87 2.82
CA GLY A 241 3.91 29.28 2.55
C GLY A 241 5.39 29.58 2.34
N TYR A 242 6.25 28.57 2.18
CA TYR A 242 7.67 28.82 1.89
C TYR A 242 7.84 29.52 0.54
N GLU A 243 8.54 30.67 0.55
CA GLU A 243 8.81 31.54 -0.61
C GLU A 243 7.54 32.03 -1.36
N ASN A 244 6.39 32.04 -0.69
CA ASN A 244 5.16 32.62 -1.21
C ASN A 244 4.36 33.34 -0.11
N GLY A 245 3.41 34.16 -0.51
CA GLY A 245 2.54 34.91 0.42
C GLY A 245 1.16 34.26 0.66
N ARG A 246 0.97 32.99 0.24
CA ARG A 246 -0.34 32.34 0.34
C ARG A 246 -0.67 31.90 1.76
N TYR A 247 0.34 31.39 2.48
CA TYR A 247 0.23 30.88 3.83
C TYR A 247 1.43 31.35 4.68
N ASP A 248 1.29 31.32 5.99
CA ASP A 248 2.33 31.67 6.97
C ASP A 248 2.62 30.55 7.97
N ASP A 249 2.29 29.32 7.58
CA ASP A 249 2.35 28.13 8.42
C ASP A 249 3.73 27.46 8.46
N TYR A 250 4.69 27.87 7.61
CA TYR A 250 5.99 27.22 7.48
C TYR A 250 6.75 27.16 8.81
N ALA A 251 6.89 28.28 9.50
CA ALA A 251 7.61 28.35 10.77
C ALA A 251 6.93 27.54 11.89
N LYS A 252 5.61 27.31 11.78
CA LYS A 252 4.82 26.58 12.76
C LYS A 252 4.92 25.06 12.60
N TYR A 253 4.87 24.56 11.37
CA TYR A 253 4.74 23.12 11.13
C TYR A 253 5.99 22.46 10.55
N TRP A 254 6.86 23.20 9.82
CA TRP A 254 8.08 22.60 9.31
C TRP A 254 9.15 22.49 10.42
N PRO A 255 9.91 21.39 10.53
CA PRO A 255 9.96 20.22 9.63
C PRO A 255 8.83 19.21 9.85
N ALA A 256 8.47 18.51 8.79
CA ALA A 256 7.47 17.44 8.84
C ALA A 256 7.86 16.34 9.82
N ASP A 257 6.88 15.86 10.60
CA ASP A 257 7.07 14.72 11.50
C ASP A 257 7.18 13.41 10.70
N ILE A 258 6.44 13.31 9.59
CA ILE A 258 6.49 12.15 8.73
C ILE A 258 6.08 12.48 7.29
N HIS A 259 6.89 12.03 6.33
CA HIS A 259 6.50 11.84 4.95
C HIS A 259 6.15 10.36 4.73
N MET A 260 4.89 10.07 4.43
CA MET A 260 4.40 8.75 4.13
C MET A 260 4.43 8.55 2.62
N VAL A 261 5.15 7.55 2.12
CA VAL A 261 5.33 7.35 0.67
C VAL A 261 5.27 5.86 0.29
N GLY A 262 4.93 5.56 -0.96
CA GLY A 262 5.11 4.23 -1.51
C GLY A 262 6.60 3.90 -1.69
N LYS A 263 6.96 2.65 -1.56
CA LYS A 263 8.37 2.20 -1.69
C LYS A 263 9.02 2.59 -3.02
N GLU A 264 8.24 2.71 -4.10
CA GLU A 264 8.71 3.03 -5.45
C GLU A 264 9.25 4.46 -5.59
N ILE A 265 8.80 5.38 -4.74
CA ILE A 265 9.22 6.79 -4.77
C ILE A 265 10.12 7.16 -3.58
N LEU A 266 10.49 6.18 -2.78
CA LEU A 266 11.29 6.39 -1.57
C LEU A 266 12.64 7.06 -1.86
N ARG A 267 13.29 6.68 -2.97
CA ARG A 267 14.58 7.24 -3.38
C ARG A 267 14.53 8.76 -3.55
N PHE A 268 13.47 9.30 -4.14
CA PHE A 268 13.31 10.73 -4.30
C PHE A 268 13.13 11.44 -2.96
N HIS A 269 12.40 10.84 -2.02
CA HIS A 269 12.11 11.43 -0.71
C HIS A 269 13.24 11.27 0.32
N THR A 270 14.15 10.34 0.09
CA THR A 270 15.26 10.10 1.04
C THR A 270 16.61 10.57 0.51
N ILE A 271 16.78 10.74 -0.80
CA ILE A 271 18.03 11.20 -1.42
C ILE A 271 17.86 12.62 -1.99
N LEU A 272 17.02 12.78 -3.03
CA LEU A 272 16.89 14.07 -3.71
C LEU A 272 16.32 15.16 -2.79
N TRP A 273 15.21 14.86 -2.11
CA TRP A 273 14.57 15.83 -1.23
C TRP A 273 15.46 16.31 -0.07
N PRO A 274 16.08 15.44 0.73
CA PRO A 274 17.01 15.89 1.75
C PRO A 274 18.23 16.62 1.17
N ALA A 275 18.75 16.22 0.02
CA ALA A 275 19.86 16.92 -0.64
C ALA A 275 19.46 18.36 -1.05
N MET A 276 18.26 18.54 -1.61
CA MET A 276 17.73 19.87 -1.92
C MET A 276 17.56 20.73 -0.67
N LEU A 277 17.01 20.19 0.41
CA LEU A 277 16.86 20.88 1.69
C LEU A 277 18.22 21.25 2.30
N MET A 278 19.20 20.34 2.24
CA MET A 278 20.58 20.62 2.68
C MET A 278 21.24 21.73 1.85
N ALA A 279 20.96 21.79 0.54
CA ALA A 279 21.45 22.85 -0.34
C ALA A 279 20.83 24.21 0.01
N LEU A 280 19.55 24.21 0.37
CA LEU A 280 18.80 25.41 0.77
C LEU A 280 19.06 25.83 2.23
N ASP A 281 19.85 25.07 2.98
CA ASP A 281 20.08 25.26 4.43
C ASP A 281 18.77 25.24 5.24
N LEU A 282 17.88 24.29 4.89
CA LEU A 282 16.59 24.11 5.53
C LEU A 282 16.59 22.88 6.44
N PRO A 283 15.78 22.87 7.52
CA PRO A 283 15.58 21.69 8.35
C PRO A 283 15.07 20.50 7.54
N LEU A 284 15.50 19.30 7.92
CA LEU A 284 15.09 18.05 7.28
C LEU A 284 13.81 17.49 7.93
N PRO A 285 12.94 16.75 7.22
CA PRO A 285 11.84 16.02 7.83
C PRO A 285 12.38 15.05 8.89
N LYS A 286 11.58 14.78 9.93
CA LYS A 286 12.02 13.90 11.03
C LYS A 286 12.03 12.43 10.61
N ARG A 287 11.14 12.03 9.66
CA ARG A 287 10.96 10.65 9.24
C ARG A 287 10.38 10.55 7.83
N VAL A 288 10.88 9.59 7.07
CA VAL A 288 10.27 9.13 5.80
C VAL A 288 9.93 7.65 5.94
N PHE A 289 8.66 7.31 5.77
CA PHE A 289 8.20 5.93 5.85
C PHE A 289 7.79 5.41 4.47
N GLY A 290 8.49 4.38 4.00
CA GLY A 290 8.19 3.71 2.73
C GLY A 290 7.31 2.48 2.94
N HIS A 291 6.00 2.59 2.69
CA HIS A 291 5.11 1.44 2.77
C HIS A 291 5.18 0.56 1.52
N GLY A 292 4.77 -0.71 1.66
CA GLY A 292 4.69 -1.67 0.57
C GLY A 292 3.50 -1.41 -0.37
N TRP A 293 3.41 -2.20 -1.42
CA TRP A 293 2.29 -2.13 -2.37
C TRP A 293 1.09 -2.93 -1.89
N LEU A 294 -0.07 -2.47 -2.28
CA LEU A 294 -1.28 -3.27 -2.27
C LEU A 294 -1.37 -4.00 -3.61
N LEU A 295 -1.16 -5.31 -3.56
CA LEU A 295 -1.18 -6.21 -4.72
C LEU A 295 -2.56 -6.85 -4.85
N LEU A 296 -2.86 -7.36 -6.04
CA LEU A 296 -3.96 -8.31 -6.26
C LEU A 296 -3.39 -9.72 -6.45
N GLU A 297 -4.23 -10.72 -6.34
CA GLU A 297 -3.89 -12.06 -6.84
C GLU A 297 -3.46 -11.96 -8.30
N GLY A 298 -2.23 -12.37 -8.60
CA GLY A 298 -1.62 -12.19 -9.92
C GLY A 298 -0.73 -10.95 -10.08
N GLY A 299 -0.47 -10.17 -9.01
CA GLY A 299 0.56 -9.14 -8.95
C GLY A 299 0.06 -7.70 -8.85
N LYS A 300 0.88 -6.75 -9.29
CA LYS A 300 0.62 -5.31 -9.14
C LYS A 300 -0.61 -4.87 -9.93
N MET A 301 -1.46 -4.04 -9.30
CA MET A 301 -2.58 -3.38 -9.97
C MET A 301 -2.08 -2.53 -11.13
N SER A 302 -2.72 -2.70 -12.29
CA SER A 302 -2.41 -1.93 -13.48
C SER A 302 -3.68 -1.65 -14.28
N LYS A 303 -3.92 -0.38 -14.60
CA LYS A 303 -5.07 0.02 -15.44
C LYS A 303 -5.01 -0.60 -16.83
N SER A 304 -3.81 -0.78 -17.39
CA SER A 304 -3.62 -1.45 -18.68
C SER A 304 -3.96 -2.94 -18.66
N LYS A 305 -3.96 -3.58 -17.46
CA LYS A 305 -4.37 -4.98 -17.28
C LYS A 305 -5.85 -5.11 -16.89
N GLY A 306 -6.57 -3.99 -16.66
CA GLY A 306 -7.97 -4.01 -16.24
C GLY A 306 -8.23 -4.60 -14.85
N ASN A 307 -7.18 -4.77 -14.03
CA ASN A 307 -7.26 -5.39 -12.69
C ASN A 307 -7.21 -4.36 -11.56
N VAL A 308 -7.89 -3.22 -11.70
CA VAL A 308 -7.92 -2.16 -10.68
C VAL A 308 -9.16 -2.30 -9.82
N VAL A 309 -8.97 -2.22 -8.49
CA VAL A 309 -10.07 -2.19 -7.52
C VAL A 309 -10.49 -0.75 -7.26
N ASP A 310 -11.75 -0.45 -7.56
CA ASP A 310 -12.35 0.86 -7.35
C ASP A 310 -12.81 1.03 -5.89
N PRO A 311 -12.23 1.96 -5.11
CA PRO A 311 -12.63 2.19 -3.73
C PRO A 311 -14.07 2.71 -3.58
N VAL A 312 -14.62 3.40 -4.58
CA VAL A 312 -15.99 3.90 -4.56
C VAL A 312 -16.97 2.73 -4.50
N VAL A 313 -16.80 1.76 -5.41
CA VAL A 313 -17.64 0.55 -5.45
C VAL A 313 -17.58 -0.22 -4.13
N LEU A 314 -16.40 -0.32 -3.52
CA LEU A 314 -16.26 -1.01 -2.24
C LEU A 314 -16.92 -0.25 -1.08
N CYS A 315 -16.78 1.07 -1.02
CA CYS A 315 -17.41 1.90 0.01
C CYS A 315 -18.93 1.87 -0.07
N ASP A 316 -19.49 1.94 -1.27
CA ASP A 316 -20.93 1.85 -1.50
C ASP A 316 -21.50 0.49 -1.08
N ARG A 317 -20.72 -0.58 -1.28
CA ARG A 317 -21.16 -1.94 -0.98
C ARG A 317 -20.98 -2.33 0.49
N TYR A 318 -19.89 -1.91 1.14
CA TYR A 318 -19.49 -2.38 2.48
C TYR A 318 -19.38 -1.31 3.56
N THR A 319 -19.61 -0.07 3.24
CA THR A 319 -19.34 1.12 4.03
C THR A 319 -17.86 1.55 4.05
N THR A 320 -17.65 2.85 4.14
CA THR A 320 -16.31 3.46 4.21
C THR A 320 -15.49 2.92 5.37
N ASP A 321 -16.09 2.81 6.56
CA ASP A 321 -15.36 2.34 7.76
C ASP A 321 -14.92 0.88 7.66
N ALA A 322 -15.70 0.02 7.00
CA ALA A 322 -15.30 -1.37 6.76
C ALA A 322 -14.07 -1.45 5.84
N ILE A 323 -14.02 -0.60 4.80
CA ILE A 323 -12.88 -0.53 3.88
C ILE A 323 -11.66 0.06 4.58
N ARG A 324 -11.82 1.15 5.36
CA ARG A 324 -10.74 1.73 6.16
C ARG A 324 -10.17 0.70 7.14
N TYR A 325 -11.04 0.00 7.86
CA TYR A 325 -10.62 -1.08 8.78
C TYR A 325 -9.83 -2.16 8.07
N PHE A 326 -10.33 -2.68 6.95
CA PHE A 326 -9.66 -3.72 6.18
C PHE A 326 -8.26 -3.29 5.74
N LEU A 327 -8.13 -2.11 5.14
CA LEU A 327 -6.84 -1.59 4.67
C LEU A 327 -5.82 -1.46 5.81
N LEU A 328 -6.26 -1.02 6.99
CA LEU A 328 -5.37 -0.77 8.13
C LEU A 328 -5.11 -2.02 8.98
N ARG A 329 -5.96 -3.06 8.88
CA ARG A 329 -5.89 -4.26 9.69
C ARG A 329 -5.23 -5.43 8.96
N GLU A 330 -5.61 -5.65 7.69
CA GLU A 330 -5.18 -6.82 6.91
C GLU A 330 -3.80 -6.61 6.28
N ILE A 331 -3.52 -5.38 5.84
CA ILE A 331 -2.31 -5.10 5.08
C ILE A 331 -1.13 -4.85 6.03
N PRO A 332 -0.04 -5.65 5.96
CA PRO A 332 1.15 -5.44 6.77
C PRO A 332 1.80 -4.09 6.45
N PHE A 333 1.69 -3.11 7.35
CA PHE A 333 2.21 -1.76 7.10
C PHE A 333 3.74 -1.77 7.03
N GLY A 334 4.30 -1.38 5.87
CA GLY A 334 5.75 -1.46 5.57
C GLY A 334 6.12 -2.56 4.59
N ASN A 335 5.30 -3.60 4.43
CA ASN A 335 5.50 -4.69 3.47
C ASN A 335 4.38 -4.70 2.42
N ASP A 336 4.59 -5.46 1.35
CA ASP A 336 3.54 -5.68 0.37
C ASP A 336 2.42 -6.52 0.98
N GLY A 337 1.18 -6.20 0.64
CA GLY A 337 0.01 -6.97 1.04
C GLY A 337 -0.86 -7.30 -0.16
N VAL A 338 -1.65 -8.35 -0.04
CA VAL A 338 -2.55 -8.79 -1.10
C VAL A 338 -3.99 -8.45 -0.72
N PHE A 339 -4.68 -7.78 -1.63
CA PHE A 339 -6.12 -7.57 -1.55
C PHE A 339 -6.83 -8.78 -2.17
N SER A 340 -7.78 -9.36 -1.44
CA SER A 340 -8.79 -10.26 -2.01
C SER A 340 -10.17 -9.95 -1.45
N ASN A 341 -11.20 -10.23 -2.22
CA ASN A 341 -12.59 -10.06 -1.78
C ASN A 341 -12.93 -10.99 -0.62
N GLU A 342 -12.38 -12.21 -0.63
CA GLU A 342 -12.54 -13.20 0.42
C GLU A 342 -11.99 -12.69 1.76
N ALA A 343 -10.79 -12.13 1.75
CA ALA A 343 -10.17 -11.56 2.94
C ALA A 343 -10.97 -10.38 3.47
N LEU A 344 -11.46 -9.49 2.59
CA LEU A 344 -12.30 -8.36 2.97
C LEU A 344 -13.60 -8.83 3.64
N ILE A 345 -14.34 -9.74 3.03
CA ILE A 345 -15.61 -10.26 3.55
C ILE A 345 -15.38 -11.02 4.86
N SER A 346 -14.29 -11.81 4.94
CA SER A 346 -13.91 -12.52 6.15
C SER A 346 -13.65 -11.57 7.31
N ARG A 347 -12.91 -10.47 7.11
CA ARG A 347 -12.67 -9.45 8.14
C ARG A 347 -13.94 -8.73 8.57
N ILE A 348 -14.82 -8.38 7.63
CA ILE A 348 -16.11 -7.76 7.97
C ILE A 348 -16.93 -8.71 8.84
N ASN A 349 -17.00 -9.99 8.47
CA ASN A 349 -17.79 -10.96 9.22
C ASN A 349 -17.20 -11.30 10.58
N SER A 350 -15.89 -11.59 10.65
CA SER A 350 -15.25 -12.04 11.90
C SER A 350 -15.09 -10.89 12.89
N ASP A 351 -14.42 -9.83 12.46
CA ASP A 351 -14.00 -8.77 13.37
C ASP A 351 -15.13 -7.75 13.61
N LEU A 352 -15.74 -7.25 12.52
CA LEU A 352 -16.71 -6.15 12.63
C LEU A 352 -18.11 -6.63 13.00
N ALA A 353 -18.64 -7.66 12.37
CA ALA A 353 -19.98 -8.16 12.65
C ALA A 353 -20.00 -9.06 13.91
N ASN A 354 -19.15 -10.10 13.97
CA ASN A 354 -19.20 -11.06 15.06
C ASN A 354 -18.54 -10.54 16.35
N ASP A 355 -17.33 -9.93 16.28
CA ASP A 355 -16.68 -9.48 17.50
C ASP A 355 -17.29 -8.16 18.01
N LEU A 356 -17.17 -7.05 17.23
CA LEU A 356 -17.56 -5.72 17.67
C LEU A 356 -19.09 -5.54 17.66
N GLY A 357 -19.75 -5.87 16.56
CA GLY A 357 -21.19 -5.67 16.37
C GLY A 357 -22.00 -6.53 17.33
N ASN A 358 -21.63 -7.80 17.49
CA ASN A 358 -22.29 -8.71 18.43
C ASN A 358 -22.10 -8.29 19.89
N LEU A 359 -20.87 -7.86 20.30
CA LEU A 359 -20.61 -7.37 21.64
C LEU A 359 -21.51 -6.18 21.97
N LEU A 360 -21.59 -5.18 21.10
CA LEU A 360 -22.46 -4.02 21.29
C LEU A 360 -23.92 -4.42 21.39
N SER A 361 -24.43 -5.18 20.43
CA SER A 361 -25.84 -5.58 20.38
C SER A 361 -26.27 -6.42 21.57
N ARG A 362 -25.44 -7.38 21.99
CA ARG A 362 -25.70 -8.22 23.19
C ARG A 362 -25.68 -7.37 24.46
N THR A 363 -24.71 -6.48 24.61
CA THR A 363 -24.59 -5.62 25.79
C THR A 363 -25.81 -4.71 25.93
N VAL A 364 -26.16 -3.96 24.87
CA VAL A 364 -27.32 -3.06 24.86
C VAL A 364 -28.60 -3.84 25.15
N ALA A 365 -28.83 -4.96 24.46
CA ALA A 365 -30.04 -5.78 24.66
C ALA A 365 -30.15 -6.33 26.11
N MET A 366 -29.05 -6.70 26.74
CA MET A 366 -29.07 -7.17 28.13
C MET A 366 -29.35 -6.03 29.12
N VAL A 367 -28.76 -4.83 28.91
CA VAL A 367 -29.05 -3.65 29.74
C VAL A 367 -30.51 -3.24 29.61
N GLU A 368 -31.08 -3.19 28.39
CA GLU A 368 -32.48 -2.94 28.18
C GLU A 368 -33.38 -3.98 28.86
N LYS A 369 -33.10 -5.26 28.63
CA LYS A 369 -33.91 -6.37 29.13
C LYS A 369 -33.93 -6.45 30.66
N TYR A 370 -32.77 -6.29 31.31
CA TYR A 370 -32.64 -6.54 32.74
C TYR A 370 -32.74 -5.29 33.60
N PHE A 371 -32.47 -4.12 33.05
CA PHE A 371 -32.43 -2.85 33.78
C PHE A 371 -33.29 -1.73 33.13
N GLY A 372 -34.09 -2.03 32.10
CA GLY A 372 -34.91 -1.02 31.45
C GLY A 372 -34.10 0.08 30.72
N GLY A 373 -32.89 -0.25 30.31
CA GLY A 373 -32.01 0.65 29.57
C GLY A 373 -30.99 1.42 30.42
N THR A 374 -31.15 1.50 31.76
CA THR A 374 -30.23 2.27 32.63
C THR A 374 -29.61 1.38 33.70
N LEU A 375 -28.29 1.33 33.74
CA LEU A 375 -27.56 0.58 34.76
C LEU A 375 -27.59 1.29 36.13
N PRO A 376 -27.86 0.56 37.24
CA PRO A 376 -27.80 1.14 38.58
C PRO A 376 -26.35 1.44 38.99
N ALA A 377 -26.20 2.35 39.97
CA ALA A 377 -24.89 2.65 40.55
C ALA A 377 -24.42 1.54 41.50
N GLU A 378 -25.35 0.81 42.12
CA GLU A 378 -25.04 -0.32 43.00
C GLU A 378 -24.55 -1.53 42.20
N ARG A 379 -23.27 -1.89 42.39
CA ARG A 379 -22.56 -2.94 41.66
C ARG A 379 -21.62 -3.71 42.58
N THR A 380 -21.51 -5.00 42.32
CA THR A 380 -20.54 -5.85 43.01
C THR A 380 -19.56 -6.49 42.05
N GLU A 381 -18.31 -6.55 42.48
CA GLU A 381 -17.21 -7.21 41.77
C GLU A 381 -17.34 -8.73 41.89
N GLY A 382 -16.70 -9.45 40.96
CA GLY A 382 -16.66 -10.91 40.96
C GLY A 382 -15.50 -11.47 40.16
N GLU A 383 -15.52 -12.79 40.02
CA GLU A 383 -14.54 -13.51 39.23
C GLU A 383 -14.49 -12.98 37.78
N PHE A 384 -13.31 -12.99 37.15
CA PHE A 384 -12.99 -12.51 35.80
C PHE A 384 -12.99 -10.98 35.60
N ASP A 385 -13.52 -10.17 36.56
CA ASP A 385 -13.57 -8.70 36.39
C ASP A 385 -12.18 -8.08 36.33
N ALA A 386 -11.29 -8.53 37.23
CA ALA A 386 -9.93 -8.00 37.30
C ALA A 386 -9.18 -8.19 35.97
N GLU A 387 -9.29 -9.36 35.36
CA GLU A 387 -8.63 -9.66 34.06
C GLU A 387 -9.18 -8.78 32.95
N LEU A 388 -10.50 -8.62 32.82
CA LEU A 388 -11.09 -7.74 31.81
C LEU A 388 -10.67 -6.29 32.03
N LYS A 389 -10.75 -5.80 33.27
CA LYS A 389 -10.34 -4.43 33.64
C LYS A 389 -8.88 -4.16 33.32
N ASP A 390 -7.99 -5.10 33.58
CA ASP A 390 -6.56 -4.97 33.27
C ASP A 390 -6.31 -4.88 31.77
N VAL A 391 -6.96 -5.73 30.96
CA VAL A 391 -6.87 -5.66 29.50
C VAL A 391 -7.35 -4.31 29.00
N VAL A 392 -8.52 -3.84 29.46
CA VAL A 392 -9.11 -2.57 29.00
C VAL A 392 -8.28 -1.37 29.44
N LYS A 393 -7.78 -1.33 30.69
CA LYS A 393 -6.93 -0.23 31.19
C LYS A 393 -5.59 -0.13 30.47
N ASN A 394 -5.02 -1.26 30.04
CA ASN A 394 -3.75 -1.31 29.32
C ASN A 394 -3.90 -1.01 27.83
N MET A 395 -5.11 -1.14 27.26
CA MET A 395 -5.38 -0.96 25.82
C MET A 395 -4.86 0.40 25.28
N PRO A 396 -5.11 1.57 25.92
CA PRO A 396 -4.61 2.84 25.42
C PRO A 396 -3.09 2.90 25.29
N ALA A 397 -2.37 2.36 26.28
CA ALA A 397 -0.90 2.36 26.25
C ALA A 397 -0.34 1.46 25.14
N GLN A 398 -0.96 0.28 24.92
CA GLN A 398 -0.54 -0.62 23.83
C GLN A 398 -0.85 -0.04 22.46
N VAL A 399 -2.02 0.57 22.28
CA VAL A 399 -2.39 1.29 21.05
C VAL A 399 -1.42 2.44 20.79
N THR A 400 -1.09 3.24 21.81
CA THR A 400 -0.11 4.34 21.68
C THR A 400 1.24 3.82 21.21
N LYS A 401 1.75 2.78 21.84
CA LYS A 401 3.03 2.16 21.45
C LYS A 401 3.02 1.70 19.99
N ALA A 402 1.92 1.09 19.56
CA ALA A 402 1.78 0.64 18.17
C ALA A 402 1.67 1.81 17.20
N MET A 403 0.86 2.84 17.50
CA MET A 403 0.68 4.02 16.65
C MET A 403 1.97 4.84 16.51
N ASP A 404 2.71 5.05 17.59
CA ASP A 404 4.01 5.76 17.56
C ASP A 404 5.08 4.97 16.80
N GLY A 405 4.97 3.64 16.79
CA GLY A 405 5.77 2.72 15.97
C GLY A 405 5.30 2.57 14.53
N LEU A 406 4.22 3.22 14.11
CA LEU A 406 3.57 3.08 12.80
C LEU A 406 3.12 1.64 12.51
N LEU A 407 2.72 0.91 13.54
CA LEU A 407 2.25 -0.47 13.47
C LEU A 407 0.71 -0.50 13.50
N LEU A 408 0.07 0.08 12.49
CA LEU A 408 -1.39 0.25 12.42
C LEU A 408 -2.17 -1.07 12.59
N PRO A 409 -1.79 -2.20 11.95
CA PRO A 409 -2.46 -3.47 12.17
C PRO A 409 -2.40 -3.96 13.63
N GLN A 410 -1.28 -3.69 14.33
CA GLN A 410 -1.12 -4.04 15.74
C GLN A 410 -1.96 -3.15 16.65
N ALA A 411 -2.05 -1.85 16.36
CA ALA A 411 -2.92 -0.94 17.10
C ALA A 411 -4.37 -1.43 17.09
N LEU A 412 -4.88 -1.82 15.92
CA LEU A 412 -6.20 -2.43 15.77
C LEU A 412 -6.30 -3.78 16.49
N ALA A 413 -5.26 -4.62 16.42
CA ALA A 413 -5.23 -5.90 17.12
C ALA A 413 -5.37 -5.74 18.64
N GLU A 414 -4.71 -4.74 19.24
CA GLU A 414 -4.82 -4.48 20.69
C GLU A 414 -6.23 -4.00 21.09
N ILE A 415 -6.91 -3.22 20.25
CA ILE A 415 -8.32 -2.84 20.48
C ILE A 415 -9.21 -4.09 20.43
N PHE A 416 -9.05 -4.90 19.37
CA PHE A 416 -9.88 -6.12 19.21
C PHE A 416 -9.59 -7.20 20.25
N LYS A 417 -8.40 -7.26 20.82
CA LYS A 417 -8.09 -8.11 21.98
C LYS A 417 -8.98 -7.77 23.18
N GLY A 418 -9.23 -6.49 23.45
CA GLY A 418 -10.17 -6.07 24.48
C GLY A 418 -11.61 -6.47 24.17
N ILE A 419 -12.05 -6.28 22.91
CA ILE A 419 -13.37 -6.68 22.43
C ILE A 419 -13.59 -8.20 22.56
N GLN A 420 -12.62 -8.98 22.13
CA GLN A 420 -12.64 -10.46 22.20
C GLN A 420 -12.63 -10.94 23.65
N ARG A 421 -11.84 -10.29 24.53
CA ARG A 421 -11.84 -10.60 25.97
C ARG A 421 -13.22 -10.32 26.60
N ALA A 422 -13.89 -9.23 26.18
CA ALA A 422 -15.23 -8.91 26.64
C ALA A 422 -16.29 -9.91 26.14
N ASN A 423 -16.19 -10.39 24.89
CA ASN A 423 -17.07 -11.45 24.40
C ASN A 423 -16.89 -12.75 25.23
N LYS A 424 -15.64 -13.15 25.50
CA LYS A 424 -15.36 -14.30 26.38
C LYS A 424 -15.88 -14.08 27.79
N TYR A 425 -15.75 -12.88 28.33
CA TYR A 425 -16.25 -12.52 29.67
C TYR A 425 -17.78 -12.65 29.80
N ILE A 426 -18.54 -12.38 28.72
CA ILE A 426 -20.00 -12.63 28.72
C ILE A 426 -20.28 -14.13 28.93
N ASP A 427 -19.52 -15.00 28.28
CA ASP A 427 -19.74 -16.44 28.34
C ASP A 427 -19.31 -17.01 29.73
N GLU A 428 -18.23 -16.50 30.32
CA GLU A 428 -17.70 -16.86 31.63
C GLU A 428 -18.64 -16.43 32.78
N THR A 429 -19.19 -15.20 32.67
CA THR A 429 -20.06 -14.63 33.71
C THR A 429 -21.52 -15.02 33.56
N ALA A 430 -21.93 -15.53 32.40
CA ALA A 430 -23.27 -16.00 32.08
C ALA A 430 -24.38 -15.06 32.61
N PRO A 431 -24.48 -13.79 32.13
CA PRO A 431 -25.44 -12.78 32.65
C PRO A 431 -26.88 -13.25 32.66
N TRP A 432 -27.28 -14.14 31.75
CA TRP A 432 -28.61 -14.74 31.68
C TRP A 432 -28.90 -15.73 32.84
N VAL A 433 -27.84 -16.24 33.52
CA VAL A 433 -27.97 -17.05 34.73
C VAL A 433 -28.10 -16.14 35.94
N LEU A 434 -27.26 -15.11 36.06
CA LEU A 434 -27.33 -14.10 37.12
C LEU A 434 -28.70 -13.41 37.18
N ALA A 435 -29.30 -13.15 36.02
CA ALA A 435 -30.62 -12.51 35.93
C ALA A 435 -31.79 -13.34 36.44
N LYS A 436 -31.61 -14.62 36.81
CA LYS A 436 -32.66 -15.49 37.35
C LYS A 436 -32.91 -15.28 38.82
N ASP A 437 -31.97 -14.66 39.55
CA ASP A 437 -32.05 -14.44 41.00
C ASP A 437 -31.82 -12.96 41.29
N GLU A 438 -32.78 -12.31 41.94
CA GLU A 438 -32.74 -10.89 42.31
C GLU A 438 -31.55 -10.57 43.23
N ALA A 439 -31.09 -11.53 44.05
CA ALA A 439 -29.89 -11.37 44.90
C ALA A 439 -28.61 -11.12 44.05
N ASN A 440 -28.57 -11.59 42.83
CA ASN A 440 -27.45 -11.39 41.90
C ASN A 440 -27.54 -10.09 41.08
N ARG A 441 -28.56 -9.28 41.28
CA ARG A 441 -28.79 -8.06 40.51
C ARG A 441 -27.63 -7.07 40.57
N PRO A 442 -27.00 -6.78 41.73
CA PRO A 442 -25.80 -5.92 41.76
C PRO A 442 -24.58 -6.54 41.02
N ARG A 443 -24.45 -7.86 41.02
CA ARG A 443 -23.40 -8.57 40.28
C ARG A 443 -23.67 -8.46 38.77
N LEU A 444 -24.89 -8.67 38.32
CA LEU A 444 -25.28 -8.51 36.92
C LEU A 444 -25.05 -7.08 36.44
N ALA A 445 -25.36 -6.07 37.24
CA ALA A 445 -25.08 -4.67 36.93
C ALA A 445 -23.57 -4.42 36.78
N GLY A 446 -22.74 -5.02 37.64
CA GLY A 446 -21.28 -4.95 37.53
C GLY A 446 -20.77 -5.55 36.22
N VAL A 447 -21.26 -6.74 35.83
CA VAL A 447 -20.90 -7.40 34.59
C VAL A 447 -21.22 -6.50 33.38
N LEU A 448 -22.44 -5.98 33.27
CA LEU A 448 -22.87 -5.17 32.15
C LEU A 448 -22.15 -3.82 32.11
N TYR A 449 -21.81 -3.27 33.27
CA TYR A 449 -21.01 -2.04 33.36
C TYR A 449 -19.61 -2.24 32.77
N HIS A 450 -18.92 -3.35 33.06
CA HIS A 450 -17.61 -3.65 32.52
C HIS A 450 -17.64 -3.83 31.00
N LEU A 451 -18.73 -4.38 30.45
CA LEU A 451 -18.94 -4.48 29.00
C LEU A 451 -19.13 -3.09 28.37
N CYS A 452 -19.91 -2.20 29.00
CA CYS A 452 -20.10 -0.82 28.53
C CYS A 452 -18.79 -0.03 28.57
N GLU A 453 -17.98 -0.16 29.65
CA GLU A 453 -16.65 0.46 29.74
C GLU A 453 -15.72 -0.05 28.63
N THR A 454 -15.71 -1.36 28.37
CA THR A 454 -14.91 -1.93 27.27
C THR A 454 -15.32 -1.33 25.92
N LEU A 455 -16.61 -1.24 25.66
CA LEU A 455 -17.14 -0.64 24.41
C LEU A 455 -16.83 0.85 24.32
N ARG A 456 -16.86 1.60 25.42
CA ARG A 456 -16.47 3.02 25.45
C ARG A 456 -15.00 3.22 25.11
N PHE A 457 -14.12 2.41 25.70
CA PHE A 457 -12.69 2.42 25.37
C PHE A 457 -12.46 2.06 23.90
N ALA A 458 -13.10 0.99 23.43
CA ALA A 458 -13.02 0.57 22.03
C ALA A 458 -13.53 1.67 21.08
N ALA A 459 -14.68 2.28 21.35
CA ALA A 459 -15.23 3.36 20.55
C ALA A 459 -14.26 4.55 20.47
N THR A 460 -13.68 4.95 21.61
CA THR A 460 -12.71 6.05 21.64
C THR A 460 -11.49 5.75 20.80
N LEU A 461 -10.88 4.56 20.96
CA LEU A 461 -9.66 4.20 20.24
C LEU A 461 -9.89 3.83 18.77
N LEU A 462 -11.12 3.48 18.38
CA LEU A 462 -11.48 3.19 16.99
C LEU A 462 -11.74 4.45 16.15
N GLN A 463 -11.97 5.62 16.75
CA GLN A 463 -12.25 6.86 16.00
C GLN A 463 -11.24 7.16 14.89
N PRO A 464 -9.92 7.02 15.09
CA PRO A 464 -8.94 7.28 14.02
C PRO A 464 -9.10 6.34 12.82
N PHE A 465 -9.57 5.13 13.05
CA PHE A 465 -9.66 4.06 12.06
C PHE A 465 -11.05 4.02 11.40
N MET A 466 -12.10 4.15 12.20
CA MET A 466 -13.52 4.03 11.82
C MET A 466 -14.31 5.24 12.34
N PRO A 467 -14.11 6.43 11.77
CA PRO A 467 -14.65 7.69 12.30
C PRO A 467 -16.18 7.76 12.32
N SER A 468 -16.87 7.05 11.42
CA SER A 468 -18.34 7.00 11.37
C SER A 468 -18.94 5.93 12.31
N THR A 469 -18.20 4.90 12.68
CA THR A 469 -18.65 3.80 13.55
C THR A 469 -18.54 4.17 15.03
N ALA A 470 -17.45 4.82 15.44
CA ALA A 470 -17.20 5.18 16.83
C ALA A 470 -18.34 6.05 17.44
N PRO A 471 -18.86 7.09 16.78
CA PRO A 471 -20.03 7.84 17.27
C PRO A 471 -21.29 7.00 17.40
N LYS A 472 -21.52 6.02 16.53
CA LYS A 472 -22.68 5.12 16.60
C LYS A 472 -22.61 4.21 17.84
N ILE A 473 -21.42 3.75 18.21
CA ILE A 473 -21.20 2.98 19.45
C ILE A 473 -21.48 3.88 20.65
N ALA A 474 -20.91 5.09 20.67
CA ALA A 474 -21.12 6.06 21.74
C ALA A 474 -22.62 6.40 21.93
N ALA A 475 -23.33 6.64 20.83
CA ALA A 475 -24.77 6.93 20.87
C ALA A 475 -25.56 5.78 21.49
N GLN A 476 -25.27 4.53 21.13
CA GLN A 476 -25.94 3.36 21.70
C GLN A 476 -25.60 3.14 23.19
N LEU A 477 -24.46 3.64 23.65
CA LEU A 477 -24.08 3.63 25.08
C LEU A 477 -24.62 4.84 25.85
N GLY A 478 -25.39 5.74 25.22
CA GLY A 478 -25.87 6.96 25.84
C GLY A 478 -24.80 8.03 26.06
N LEU A 479 -23.75 7.99 25.26
CA LEU A 479 -22.60 8.89 25.36
C LEU A 479 -22.48 9.84 24.14
N ALA A 480 -23.58 10.12 23.44
CA ALA A 480 -23.57 10.96 22.23
C ALA A 480 -22.99 12.36 22.48
N ASP A 481 -23.22 12.92 23.66
CA ASP A 481 -22.73 14.26 24.05
C ASP A 481 -21.34 14.22 24.68
N MET A 482 -20.74 13.04 24.88
CA MET A 482 -19.41 12.90 25.47
C MET A 482 -18.34 13.07 24.39
N THR A 483 -17.39 13.97 24.61
CA THR A 483 -16.20 14.04 23.77
C THR A 483 -15.31 12.82 24.03
N LEU A 484 -15.26 11.93 23.05
CA LEU A 484 -14.39 10.76 23.07
C LEU A 484 -12.94 11.21 22.75
N SER A 485 -12.22 11.65 23.76
CA SER A 485 -10.82 12.09 23.68
C SER A 485 -9.89 11.07 24.37
N TYR A 486 -8.59 11.22 24.16
CA TYR A 486 -7.61 10.39 24.86
C TYR A 486 -7.72 10.53 26.39
N ASP A 487 -7.98 11.75 26.86
CA ASP A 487 -8.18 12.03 28.30
C ASP A 487 -9.48 11.43 28.87
N SER A 488 -10.38 10.96 28.02
CA SER A 488 -11.59 10.27 28.45
C SER A 488 -11.34 8.79 28.79
N LEU A 489 -10.16 8.24 28.50
CA LEU A 489 -9.79 6.83 28.68
C LEU A 489 -9.33 6.52 30.13
N GLU A 490 -10.11 7.01 31.09
CA GLU A 490 -10.00 6.65 32.50
C GLU A 490 -11.12 5.66 32.85
N TYR A 491 -10.76 4.49 33.37
CA TYR A 491 -11.74 3.46 33.71
C TYR A 491 -12.57 3.89 34.93
N GLY A 492 -13.90 3.83 34.79
CA GLY A 492 -14.82 4.30 35.83
C GLY A 492 -15.16 5.79 35.74
N LYS A 493 -14.71 6.50 34.70
CA LYS A 493 -15.06 7.92 34.50
C LYS A 493 -16.54 8.16 34.25
N VAL A 494 -17.23 7.17 33.72
CA VAL A 494 -18.70 7.19 33.53
C VAL A 494 -19.33 6.38 34.65
N ASP A 495 -20.08 7.05 35.51
CA ASP A 495 -20.70 6.42 36.68
C ASP A 495 -21.80 5.44 36.33
N THR A 496 -22.57 5.73 35.28
CA THR A 496 -23.67 4.88 34.82
C THR A 496 -23.88 5.03 33.32
N TYR A 497 -24.51 4.04 32.72
CA TYR A 497 -24.86 4.00 31.30
C TYR A 497 -26.37 3.95 31.11
N THR A 498 -26.89 4.81 30.25
CA THR A 498 -28.26 4.75 29.75
C THR A 498 -28.22 4.39 28.28
N VAL A 499 -28.36 3.11 27.98
CA VAL A 499 -28.20 2.61 26.61
C VAL A 499 -29.45 2.85 25.77
N CYS A 500 -29.26 2.93 24.48
CA CYS A 500 -30.32 3.06 23.49
C CYS A 500 -30.05 2.10 22.33
N LYS A 501 -31.03 1.26 22.01
CA LYS A 501 -30.88 0.34 20.87
C LYS A 501 -30.85 1.11 19.56
N GLY A 502 -29.79 0.89 18.79
CA GLY A 502 -29.63 1.44 17.46
C GLY A 502 -29.63 0.36 16.37
N GLU A 503 -29.30 0.77 15.15
CA GLU A 503 -29.07 -0.14 14.04
C GLU A 503 -27.83 -0.99 14.26
N ALA A 504 -27.80 -2.19 13.65
CA ALA A 504 -26.62 -3.02 13.63
C ALA A 504 -25.46 -2.28 12.93
N LEU A 505 -24.26 -2.29 13.54
CA LEU A 505 -23.10 -1.58 12.99
C LEU A 505 -22.68 -2.15 11.63
N PHE A 506 -22.61 -3.47 11.56
CA PHE A 506 -22.19 -4.21 10.37
C PHE A 506 -23.09 -5.44 10.20
N PRO A 507 -23.83 -5.55 9.09
CA PRO A 507 -24.59 -6.75 8.78
C PRO A 507 -23.64 -7.89 8.41
N ARG A 508 -24.01 -9.12 8.76
CA ARG A 508 -23.28 -10.32 8.34
C ARG A 508 -23.50 -10.55 6.86
N ILE A 509 -22.42 -10.82 6.14
CA ILE A 509 -22.41 -11.03 4.69
C ILE A 509 -22.39 -12.54 4.41
N ASP A 510 -23.26 -13.02 3.51
CA ASP A 510 -23.18 -14.36 2.95
C ASP A 510 -22.00 -14.44 1.96
N VAL A 511 -20.93 -15.13 2.35
CA VAL A 511 -19.66 -15.13 1.61
C VAL A 511 -19.84 -15.64 0.20
N GLN A 512 -20.53 -16.78 0.03
CA GLN A 512 -20.65 -17.43 -1.27
C GLN A 512 -21.47 -16.60 -2.25
N LYS A 513 -22.64 -16.13 -1.80
CA LYS A 513 -23.52 -15.25 -2.58
C LYS A 513 -22.82 -13.97 -2.99
N GLU A 514 -22.06 -13.37 -2.05
CA GLU A 514 -21.37 -12.11 -2.27
C GLU A 514 -20.25 -12.25 -3.31
N LEU A 515 -19.45 -13.32 -3.23
CA LEU A 515 -18.39 -13.58 -4.20
C LEU A 515 -18.93 -13.85 -5.60
N GLU A 516 -20.08 -14.55 -5.71
CA GLU A 516 -20.76 -14.76 -7.00
C GLU A 516 -21.25 -13.44 -7.60
N GLU A 517 -21.80 -12.53 -6.77
CA GLU A 517 -22.24 -11.21 -7.23
C GLU A 517 -21.07 -10.33 -7.68
N LEU A 518 -19.96 -10.35 -6.95
CA LEU A 518 -18.73 -9.61 -7.32
C LEU A 518 -18.15 -10.15 -8.63
N ALA A 519 -18.10 -11.46 -8.81
CA ALA A 519 -17.63 -12.07 -10.06
C ALA A 519 -18.51 -11.67 -11.26
N LYS A 520 -19.84 -11.64 -11.09
CA LYS A 520 -20.78 -11.17 -12.12
C LYS A 520 -20.57 -9.68 -12.43
N ALA A 521 -20.38 -8.85 -11.41
CA ALA A 521 -20.14 -7.42 -11.59
C ALA A 521 -18.83 -7.15 -12.31
N GLN A 522 -17.76 -7.88 -11.98
CA GLN A 522 -16.47 -7.79 -12.67
C GLN A 522 -16.56 -8.22 -14.14
N ALA A 523 -17.27 -9.31 -14.43
CA ALA A 523 -17.49 -9.76 -15.79
C ALA A 523 -18.30 -8.75 -16.62
N ALA A 524 -19.28 -8.07 -16.00
CA ALA A 524 -20.07 -7.03 -16.65
C ALA A 524 -19.31 -5.70 -16.85
N ALA A 525 -18.35 -5.39 -16.00
CA ALA A 525 -17.53 -4.18 -16.04
C ALA A 525 -16.34 -4.28 -17.00
N GLN A 526 -15.96 -5.49 -17.44
CA GLN A 526 -14.96 -5.63 -18.50
C GLN A 526 -15.52 -4.98 -19.77
N PRO A 527 -14.82 -4.01 -20.38
CA PRO A 527 -15.24 -3.49 -21.66
C PRO A 527 -15.40 -4.68 -22.59
N LYS A 528 -16.58 -4.84 -23.21
CA LYS A 528 -16.70 -5.74 -24.34
C LYS A 528 -15.60 -5.29 -25.32
N ALA A 529 -14.56 -6.08 -25.45
CA ALA A 529 -13.55 -5.86 -26.46
C ALA A 529 -14.32 -5.69 -27.78
N GLU A 530 -14.23 -4.50 -28.38
CA GLU A 530 -14.61 -4.38 -29.78
C GLU A 530 -13.87 -5.50 -30.51
N PRO A 531 -14.52 -6.24 -31.36
CA PRO A 531 -13.88 -7.33 -32.06
C PRO A 531 -12.78 -6.70 -32.94
N LYS A 532 -11.54 -6.68 -32.48
CA LYS A 532 -10.41 -6.61 -33.37
C LYS A 532 -10.50 -7.88 -34.22
N ALA A 533 -10.96 -7.68 -35.44
CA ALA A 533 -10.88 -8.68 -36.46
C ALA A 533 -9.41 -9.09 -36.64
N GLU A 534 -9.11 -10.24 -36.09
CA GLU A 534 -8.21 -11.27 -36.59
C GLU A 534 -8.31 -12.38 -35.56
N ALA A 535 -9.16 -13.35 -35.87
CA ALA A 535 -9.26 -14.59 -35.13
C ALA A 535 -7.87 -15.25 -35.18
N ALA A 536 -7.23 -15.33 -34.00
CA ALA A 536 -6.21 -16.35 -33.82
C ALA A 536 -6.85 -17.69 -34.15
N PRO A 537 -6.17 -18.60 -34.86
CA PRO A 537 -6.72 -19.90 -35.20
C PRO A 537 -7.16 -20.58 -33.88
N GLU A 538 -8.39 -21.10 -33.87
CA GLU A 538 -8.87 -21.99 -32.81
C GLU A 538 -7.84 -23.12 -32.67
N GLY A 539 -7.09 -23.11 -31.55
CA GLY A 539 -6.23 -24.23 -31.22
C GLY A 539 -7.06 -25.49 -31.11
N GLU A 540 -6.55 -26.58 -31.58
CA GLU A 540 -7.18 -27.88 -31.40
C GLU A 540 -7.43 -28.09 -29.89
N PRO A 541 -8.59 -28.67 -29.48
CA PRO A 541 -8.87 -28.93 -28.08
C PRO A 541 -7.71 -29.68 -27.43
N LEU A 542 -7.24 -29.20 -26.27
CA LEU A 542 -6.21 -29.89 -25.51
C LEU A 542 -6.68 -31.33 -25.22
N GLU A 543 -5.87 -32.29 -25.59
CA GLU A 543 -6.12 -33.70 -25.31
C GLU A 543 -6.03 -33.92 -23.79
N HIS A 544 -7.16 -34.17 -23.13
CA HIS A 544 -7.19 -34.46 -21.71
C HIS A 544 -6.68 -35.86 -21.43
N LEU A 545 -5.62 -35.97 -20.65
CA LEU A 545 -5.14 -37.24 -20.13
C LEU A 545 -6.09 -37.79 -19.04
N PRO A 546 -6.11 -39.09 -18.79
CA PRO A 546 -6.89 -39.65 -17.68
C PRO A 546 -6.52 -39.03 -16.33
N GLU A 547 -7.50 -38.89 -15.44
CA GLU A 547 -7.27 -38.46 -14.07
C GLU A 547 -6.29 -39.37 -13.35
N ILE A 548 -5.39 -38.80 -12.56
CA ILE A 548 -4.45 -39.53 -11.72
C ILE A 548 -4.74 -39.20 -10.25
N THR A 549 -4.38 -40.10 -9.34
CA THR A 549 -4.50 -39.91 -7.90
C THR A 549 -3.34 -39.09 -7.36
N ILE A 550 -3.49 -38.53 -6.14
CA ILE A 550 -2.40 -37.86 -5.43
C ILE A 550 -1.20 -38.80 -5.19
N ASP A 551 -1.48 -40.11 -5.00
CA ASP A 551 -0.44 -41.13 -4.82
C ASP A 551 0.32 -41.42 -6.13
N ASP A 552 -0.29 -41.20 -7.27
CA ASP A 552 0.39 -41.31 -8.57
C ASP A 552 1.29 -40.11 -8.80
N PHE A 553 0.83 -38.89 -8.45
CA PHE A 553 1.63 -37.68 -8.52
C PHE A 553 2.79 -37.71 -7.52
N ALA A 554 2.59 -38.21 -6.31
CA ALA A 554 3.61 -38.33 -5.26
C ALA A 554 4.80 -39.24 -5.64
N LYS A 555 4.66 -40.06 -6.70
CA LYS A 555 5.77 -40.86 -7.26
C LYS A 555 6.73 -40.01 -8.10
N CYS A 556 6.36 -38.76 -8.47
CA CYS A 556 7.20 -37.88 -9.25
C CYS A 556 8.14 -37.07 -8.32
N GLU A 557 9.45 -37.18 -8.54
CA GLU A 557 10.42 -36.38 -7.84
C GLU A 557 10.68 -35.07 -8.62
N LEU A 558 10.17 -33.96 -8.11
CA LEU A 558 10.34 -32.62 -8.70
C LEU A 558 11.55 -31.95 -8.09
N ARG A 559 12.45 -31.43 -8.92
CA ARG A 559 13.65 -30.67 -8.49
C ARG A 559 13.79 -29.35 -9.24
N ALA A 560 14.38 -28.36 -8.61
CA ALA A 560 14.91 -27.17 -9.25
C ALA A 560 16.33 -27.48 -9.76
N ALA A 561 16.59 -27.28 -11.05
CA ALA A 561 17.89 -27.58 -11.65
C ALA A 561 18.43 -26.36 -12.42
N LYS A 562 19.69 -26.01 -12.17
CA LYS A 562 20.38 -24.93 -12.88
C LYS A 562 20.88 -25.42 -14.22
N VAL A 563 20.51 -24.77 -15.31
CA VAL A 563 21.01 -25.06 -16.66
C VAL A 563 22.43 -24.52 -16.77
N LEU A 564 23.39 -25.43 -16.83
CA LEU A 564 24.82 -25.11 -16.97
C LEU A 564 25.18 -24.78 -18.43
N SER A 565 24.62 -25.57 -19.37
CA SER A 565 24.72 -25.31 -20.80
C SER A 565 23.49 -25.83 -21.54
N CYS A 566 23.16 -25.19 -22.65
CA CYS A 566 22.15 -25.64 -23.59
C CYS A 566 22.70 -25.60 -25.00
N GLU A 567 22.41 -26.63 -25.81
CA GLU A 567 22.93 -26.77 -27.15
C GLU A 567 21.81 -27.20 -28.11
N ALA A 568 21.77 -26.62 -29.29
CA ALA A 568 20.93 -27.10 -30.38
C ALA A 568 21.52 -28.36 -30.99
N ILE A 569 20.68 -29.36 -31.23
CA ILE A 569 21.11 -30.63 -31.84
C ILE A 569 21.01 -30.51 -33.36
N ALA A 570 22.15 -30.62 -34.07
CA ALA A 570 22.24 -30.40 -35.52
C ALA A 570 21.29 -31.32 -36.32
N GLU A 571 21.03 -32.55 -35.82
CA GLU A 571 20.17 -33.52 -36.48
C GLU A 571 18.68 -33.42 -36.08
N SER A 572 18.31 -32.44 -35.22
CA SER A 572 16.92 -32.25 -34.77
C SER A 572 16.52 -30.80 -34.70
N LYS A 573 15.50 -30.42 -35.45
CA LYS A 573 14.90 -29.07 -35.37
C LYS A 573 13.97 -28.90 -34.15
N LYS A 574 13.73 -29.97 -33.36
CA LYS A 574 12.77 -29.99 -32.25
C LYS A 574 13.42 -30.05 -30.87
N LEU A 575 14.64 -30.59 -30.79
CA LEU A 575 15.29 -30.92 -29.51
C LEU A 575 16.40 -29.96 -29.17
N LEU A 576 16.41 -29.53 -27.90
CA LEU A 576 17.55 -28.92 -27.23
C LEU A 576 18.18 -29.95 -26.27
N LYS A 577 19.50 -29.97 -26.18
CA LYS A 577 20.26 -30.73 -25.19
C LYS A 577 20.66 -29.78 -24.07
N LEU A 578 20.17 -30.05 -22.87
CA LEU A 578 20.50 -29.31 -21.67
C LEU A 578 21.40 -30.13 -20.77
N THR A 579 22.48 -29.51 -20.28
CA THR A 579 23.26 -30.02 -19.14
C THR A 579 22.86 -29.20 -17.93
N LEU A 580 22.32 -29.87 -16.87
CA LEU A 580 21.77 -29.20 -15.69
C LEU A 580 22.41 -29.79 -14.44
N PHE A 581 22.52 -28.94 -13.39
CA PHE A 581 22.89 -29.35 -12.03
C PHE A 581 21.64 -29.31 -11.15
N ASP A 582 21.26 -30.43 -10.54
CA ASP A 582 20.02 -30.61 -9.79
C ASP A 582 20.19 -30.51 -8.26
N GLY A 583 21.33 -29.99 -7.82
CA GLY A 583 21.73 -29.91 -6.41
C GLY A 583 22.57 -31.08 -5.91
N GLU A 584 22.53 -32.24 -6.62
CA GLU A 584 23.31 -33.43 -6.30
C GLU A 584 24.32 -33.80 -7.40
N ARG A 585 23.90 -33.76 -8.66
CA ARG A 585 24.74 -34.14 -9.80
C ARG A 585 24.37 -33.41 -11.08
N GLU A 586 25.27 -33.47 -12.03
CA GLU A 586 24.97 -33.06 -13.41
C GLU A 586 24.11 -34.13 -14.13
N ARG A 587 23.15 -33.64 -14.91
CA ARG A 587 22.24 -34.44 -15.74
C ARG A 587 22.22 -33.93 -17.17
N THR A 588 22.06 -34.81 -18.10
CA THR A 588 21.72 -34.46 -19.49
C THR A 588 20.24 -34.69 -19.72
N ILE A 589 19.50 -33.66 -20.14
CA ILE A 589 18.09 -33.75 -20.51
C ILE A 589 17.90 -33.26 -21.95
N LEU A 590 17.18 -34.04 -22.76
CA LEU A 590 16.75 -33.63 -24.09
C LEU A 590 15.28 -33.17 -24.02
N SER A 591 15.02 -31.94 -24.44
CA SER A 591 13.66 -31.36 -24.40
C SER A 591 13.20 -30.90 -25.79
N GLY A 592 11.91 -31.17 -26.10
CA GLY A 592 11.28 -30.86 -27.39
C GLY A 592 10.90 -29.38 -27.60
N ILE A 593 11.59 -28.46 -26.98
CA ILE A 593 11.21 -27.02 -26.88
C ILE A 593 12.00 -26.11 -27.84
N ALA A 594 12.81 -26.66 -28.75
CA ALA A 594 13.64 -25.87 -29.69
C ALA A 594 12.85 -24.95 -30.65
N LYS A 595 11.53 -25.16 -30.76
CA LYS A 595 10.64 -24.30 -31.56
C LYS A 595 10.38 -22.96 -30.85
N TRP A 596 10.41 -22.96 -29.52
CA TRP A 596 9.99 -21.81 -28.69
C TRP A 596 11.11 -21.19 -27.86
N TYR A 597 12.24 -21.92 -27.68
CA TYR A 597 13.39 -21.48 -26.89
C TYR A 597 14.69 -21.64 -27.67
N SER A 598 15.55 -20.63 -27.60
CA SER A 598 16.93 -20.73 -28.02
C SER A 598 17.83 -21.25 -26.89
N PRO A 599 19.05 -21.76 -27.15
CA PRO A 599 20.00 -22.12 -26.12
C PRO A 599 20.30 -21.02 -25.10
N GLU A 600 20.33 -19.75 -25.56
CA GLU A 600 20.60 -18.56 -24.74
C GLU A 600 19.45 -18.26 -23.77
N ASP A 601 18.20 -18.60 -24.15
CA ASP A 601 17.02 -18.38 -23.30
C ASP A 601 17.02 -19.26 -22.05
N LEU A 602 17.74 -20.38 -22.08
CA LEU A 602 17.74 -21.39 -21.04
C LEU A 602 19.04 -21.43 -20.22
N THR A 603 20.16 -21.14 -20.87
CA THR A 603 21.50 -21.22 -20.20
C THR A 603 21.59 -20.25 -19.02
N GLY A 604 22.05 -20.76 -17.87
CA GLY A 604 22.19 -20.00 -16.64
C GLY A 604 20.91 -19.84 -15.81
N LYS A 605 19.74 -20.25 -16.35
CA LYS A 605 18.47 -20.20 -15.62
C LYS A 605 18.23 -21.46 -14.80
N THR A 606 17.33 -21.37 -13.82
CA THR A 606 16.89 -22.50 -13.00
C THR A 606 15.49 -22.91 -13.45
N VAL A 607 15.34 -24.20 -13.79
CA VAL A 607 14.11 -24.79 -14.32
C VAL A 607 13.59 -25.90 -13.41
N ALA A 608 12.28 -26.19 -13.49
CA ALA A 608 11.70 -27.34 -12.84
C ALA A 608 11.93 -28.60 -13.69
N ILE A 609 12.35 -29.70 -13.06
CA ILE A 609 12.53 -31.00 -13.72
C ILE A 609 11.84 -32.11 -12.94
N VAL A 610 11.43 -33.16 -13.65
CA VAL A 610 11.13 -34.47 -13.05
C VAL A 610 12.44 -35.27 -13.05
N ALA A 611 12.97 -35.57 -11.86
CA ALA A 611 14.33 -36.08 -11.67
C ALA A 611 14.43 -37.61 -11.60
N ASN A 612 13.35 -38.29 -11.24
CA ASN A 612 13.30 -39.77 -11.07
C ASN A 612 12.73 -40.53 -12.26
N LEU A 613 12.70 -39.93 -13.44
CA LEU A 613 12.39 -40.67 -14.66
C LEU A 613 13.54 -41.59 -15.05
N ALA A 614 13.20 -42.79 -15.48
CA ALA A 614 14.20 -43.74 -15.99
C ALA A 614 14.96 -43.13 -17.18
N PRO A 615 16.28 -43.29 -17.26
CA PRO A 615 17.09 -42.77 -18.35
C PRO A 615 16.59 -43.30 -19.69
N ARG A 616 16.29 -42.40 -20.63
CA ARG A 616 15.71 -42.71 -21.92
C ARG A 616 16.71 -42.51 -23.06
N PRO A 617 17.10 -43.55 -23.81
CA PRO A 617 17.89 -43.36 -25.02
C PRO A 617 17.07 -42.62 -26.10
N MET A 618 17.67 -41.58 -26.67
CA MET A 618 17.08 -40.77 -27.72
C MET A 618 18.02 -40.68 -28.94
N MET A 619 17.49 -40.29 -30.10
CA MET A 619 18.27 -40.16 -31.35
C MET A 619 19.01 -41.44 -31.71
N LYS A 620 18.31 -42.59 -31.72
CA LYS A 620 18.86 -43.95 -31.99
C LYS A 620 19.98 -44.35 -31.01
N GLY A 621 19.88 -43.89 -29.74
CA GLY A 621 20.86 -44.19 -28.69
C GLY A 621 22.08 -43.28 -28.63
N LYS A 622 22.14 -42.22 -29.48
CA LYS A 622 23.25 -41.27 -29.48
C LYS A 622 23.30 -40.43 -28.20
N TYR A 623 22.17 -40.15 -27.58
CA TYR A 623 22.01 -39.43 -26.34
C TYR A 623 21.13 -40.15 -25.35
N VAL A 624 21.35 -39.93 -24.06
CA VAL A 624 20.47 -40.45 -23.00
C VAL A 624 19.89 -39.26 -22.25
N SER A 625 18.55 -39.14 -22.16
CA SER A 625 17.87 -38.14 -21.35
C SER A 625 17.62 -38.68 -19.95
N GLU A 626 18.08 -37.99 -18.92
CA GLU A 626 18.04 -38.42 -17.51
C GLU A 626 17.02 -37.63 -16.68
N GLY A 627 15.89 -37.32 -17.27
CA GLY A 627 14.79 -36.55 -16.67
C GLY A 627 13.96 -35.82 -17.72
N MET A 628 13.07 -34.95 -17.26
CA MET A 628 12.22 -34.15 -18.12
C MET A 628 12.15 -32.71 -17.60
N VAL A 629 12.37 -31.72 -18.47
CA VAL A 629 12.09 -30.30 -18.14
C VAL A 629 10.58 -30.10 -18.16
N MET A 630 10.05 -29.51 -17.10
CA MET A 630 8.63 -29.19 -16.99
C MET A 630 8.28 -27.96 -17.81
N ALA A 631 7.30 -28.08 -18.65
CA ALA A 631 6.70 -26.99 -19.41
C ALA A 631 5.17 -27.15 -19.44
N ALA A 632 4.46 -26.04 -19.41
CA ALA A 632 3.02 -26.01 -19.59
C ALA A 632 2.70 -25.89 -21.09
N ASP A 633 1.70 -26.60 -21.56
CA ASP A 633 1.15 -26.43 -22.91
C ASP A 633 0.35 -25.12 -22.95
N MET A 634 0.58 -24.32 -23.99
CA MET A 634 -0.09 -23.05 -24.22
C MET A 634 -1.24 -23.21 -25.21
N PRO A 635 -2.32 -22.41 -25.09
CA PRO A 635 -3.48 -22.51 -25.99
C PRO A 635 -3.16 -22.32 -27.48
N ASP A 636 -2.05 -21.67 -27.79
CA ASP A 636 -1.52 -21.46 -29.15
C ASP A 636 -0.67 -22.64 -29.67
N GLY A 637 -0.64 -23.75 -28.93
CA GLY A 637 0.20 -24.91 -29.22
C GLY A 637 1.67 -24.70 -28.87
N GLY A 638 1.98 -23.67 -28.10
CA GLY A 638 3.31 -23.36 -27.55
C GLY A 638 3.64 -24.17 -26.30
N ALA A 639 4.91 -24.06 -25.83
CA ALA A 639 5.34 -24.62 -24.57
C ALA A 639 5.96 -23.52 -23.70
N SER A 640 5.53 -23.39 -22.43
CA SER A 640 6.07 -22.45 -21.46
C SER A 640 6.84 -23.20 -20.39
N VAL A 641 8.18 -23.05 -20.36
CA VAL A 641 9.06 -23.69 -19.37
C VAL A 641 8.85 -23.04 -18.00
N ILE A 642 8.80 -23.86 -16.94
CA ILE A 642 8.68 -23.38 -15.56
C ILE A 642 10.06 -22.96 -15.06
N PHE A 643 10.24 -21.65 -14.84
CA PHE A 643 11.46 -21.06 -14.31
C PHE A 643 11.32 -20.68 -12.83
N PHE A 644 12.41 -20.86 -12.06
CA PHE A 644 12.50 -20.34 -10.69
C PHE A 644 13.30 -19.03 -10.67
N PRO A 645 12.84 -17.98 -9.97
CA PRO A 645 13.65 -16.76 -9.75
C PRO A 645 14.88 -17.08 -8.89
N LEU A 646 16.02 -16.47 -9.21
CA LEU A 646 17.32 -16.68 -8.56
C LEU A 646 17.34 -16.54 -7.02
N SER A 647 16.33 -15.94 -6.41
CA SER A 647 16.25 -15.71 -4.97
C SER A 647 15.89 -16.93 -4.11
N LEU A 648 15.61 -18.09 -4.70
CA LEU A 648 15.21 -19.32 -3.99
C LEU A 648 16.33 -20.38 -3.83
N ILE A 649 17.59 -20.04 -4.13
CA ILE A 649 18.73 -20.98 -4.05
C ILE A 649 19.38 -21.02 -2.65
N HIS A 650 18.69 -20.62 -1.61
CA HIS A 650 19.13 -20.80 -0.22
C HIS A 650 18.03 -21.44 0.62
N ILE A 651 17.74 -22.69 0.32
CA ILE A 651 17.12 -23.63 1.27
C ILE A 651 17.96 -24.92 1.22
#